data_d1c0f10bff5d6fc257ea8233b944fcee
#
_entry.id   d1c0f10bff5d6fc257ea8233b944fcee
#
_cell.length_a   1.000
_cell.length_b   1.000
_cell.length_c   1.000
_cell.angle_alpha   90.00
_cell.angle_beta   90.00
_cell.angle_gamma   90.00
#
_symmetry.space_group_name_H-M   'P 1'
#
loop_
_entity.id
_entity.type
_entity.pdbx_description
1 polymer ?
#
loop_
_entity_poly.entity_id
_entity_poly.type
_entity_poly.pdbx_seq_one_letter_code
_entity_poly.pdbx_strand_id
1 'polypeptide(L)'
;MLPIKRLTTIGLHNGHLFNNRLLKPNSLRLAQLRSFSRSTIQRSAFKQPVSLFKKSLNYFFITCGVVSGSFLLVLSGFFIYDYTTYSAPLVPENLLIPFDSLNPPIGGPEKLPILTKNLDCNDNEMKIKDSSKKKLVILGCGWGSVSLLNQLNPDDYDVTVISPTNYFLFTPMLPSAAVGTLDIKTLMESTRSLINKVNGHFLLAKAEKIEYSDKLIKIKSVDSDDYFYVPYDKLVVAVGSTTNTHGVKGLEHTYQLKTAEDALRIRRKILHNFEKACLPTTSDDERKKLLSFVVCGGGPTGVEIAAEIFDLVNEDLPRLYPMILRKEVSLHIIQSRSNILNTYDNKISEYAMNRFKKDDIDLLVNSRVQEILPDKVLYTQKGIDGSQELKEVTYGLCLWSTGIGLNALTKQLSDDLKPFQRNKRALETDTHLRVIGAPLGEIYAIGDCSTVRTDIGEHLQDYVRQYIINGDKKGWKLESFLGYDKKDDDAKIITDNDIKNFEITNTELKFLCDEIAKYNPLAREALLLTEELIPKYDQSGKGSLKFKELKALFKEVDTKVTALPATAQRANQEGKYLGKKLSKIANMTDSLIVNQIYNGDLDDAVNEPFKYKYLGSLAYLGSSAVFDLPGHSLFGGLIAMYLWRSIYFAQSVSIRTRVLMFFDWLKRGIFGRDIITV
;
A
#
# COMPACT_ATOMS: atom_id res chain seq x y z
N MET A 1 44.08 -20.55 17.23
CA MET A 1 45.39 -20.38 17.92
C MET A 1 45.36 -19.01 18.58
N LEU A 2 45.37 -19.03 19.89
CA LEU A 2 45.56 -17.94 20.83
C LEU A 2 46.97 -17.32 20.65
N PRO A 3 47.30 -16.10 21.24
CA PRO A 3 47.16 -15.94 22.70
C PRO A 3 46.71 -14.54 23.23
N ILE A 4 46.19 -14.66 24.43
CA ILE A 4 45.99 -13.69 25.51
C ILE A 4 47.33 -13.09 26.01
N LYS A 5 47.37 -11.80 26.38
CA LYS A 5 48.20 -11.20 27.44
C LYS A 5 47.48 -9.98 28.02
N ARG A 6 46.98 -10.08 29.23
CA ARG A 6 47.44 -9.70 30.60
C ARG A 6 47.89 -8.25 30.72
N LEU A 7 47.06 -7.50 31.43
CA LEU A 7 47.25 -6.84 32.73
C LEU A 7 48.65 -6.36 33.10
N THR A 8 48.78 -5.11 33.44
CA THR A 8 49.51 -4.71 34.68
C THR A 8 49.01 -3.37 35.23
N THR A 9 48.79 -3.39 36.51
CA THR A 9 48.54 -2.37 37.52
C THR A 9 49.77 -1.53 37.75
N ILE A 10 49.63 -0.26 38.09
CA ILE A 10 50.52 0.60 38.92
C ILE A 10 49.67 1.87 39.17
N GLY A 11 49.42 2.43 40.34
CA GLY A 11 50.15 2.43 41.58
C GLY A 11 50.01 3.84 42.15
N LEU A 12 49.53 3.91 43.34
CA LEU A 12 49.42 5.04 44.29
C LEU A 12 50.54 6.07 44.23
N HIS A 13 50.24 7.35 44.49
CA HIS A 13 50.89 8.12 45.59
C HIS A 13 50.19 9.45 45.83
N ASN A 14 49.76 9.63 47.12
CA ASN A 14 50.10 10.64 48.12
C ASN A 14 49.87 12.13 47.75
N GLY A 15 49.39 12.97 48.57
CA GLY A 15 49.16 12.97 50.00
C GLY A 15 49.09 14.45 50.51
N HIS A 16 48.76 14.58 51.73
CA HIS A 16 48.93 15.77 52.64
C HIS A 16 47.85 16.84 52.58
N LEU A 17 47.37 17.36 53.62
CA LEU A 17 47.48 17.31 55.12
C LEU A 17 46.71 18.53 55.68
N PHE A 18 46.28 18.42 56.92
CA PHE A 18 45.97 19.48 57.95
C PHE A 18 44.56 20.11 57.86
N ASN A 19 43.81 20.36 58.91
CA ASN A 19 44.13 20.21 60.38
C ASN A 19 42.85 20.37 61.20
N ASN A 20 42.79 19.61 62.25
CA ASN A 20 42.08 19.72 63.53
C ASN A 20 41.51 21.04 63.93
N ARG A 21 40.36 21.08 64.55
CA ARG A 21 40.21 21.56 65.94
C ARG A 21 38.99 21.00 66.64
N LEU A 22 39.30 20.31 67.72
CA LEU A 22 38.49 19.89 68.84
C LEU A 22 37.83 21.14 69.56
N LEU A 23 36.65 20.86 70.13
CA LEU A 23 36.35 21.30 71.54
C LEU A 23 35.09 20.54 72.01
N LYS A 24 35.27 19.80 73.10
CA LYS A 24 34.29 19.32 74.08
C LYS A 24 34.35 20.26 75.27
N PRO A 25 33.64 20.05 76.41
CA PRO A 25 32.21 19.87 76.72
C PRO A 25 31.81 20.81 77.93
N ASN A 26 30.56 20.81 78.34
CA ASN A 26 30.14 21.04 79.74
C ASN A 26 28.65 20.77 79.88
N SER A 27 28.24 19.79 80.55
CA SER A 27 27.92 19.41 81.90
C SER A 27 26.89 20.26 82.63
N LEU A 28 25.91 19.59 83.23
CA LEU A 28 25.20 19.80 84.51
C LEU A 28 23.99 20.76 84.55
N ARG A 29 22.78 20.28 84.78
CA ARG A 29 22.13 20.17 86.08
C ARG A 29 20.73 19.59 86.03
N LEU A 30 20.55 18.56 86.73
CA LEU A 30 19.56 18.02 87.60
C LEU A 30 18.37 18.88 88.02
N ALA A 31 17.28 18.21 88.11
CA ALA A 31 16.26 18.12 89.18
C ALA A 31 14.96 18.93 89.02
N GLN A 32 13.94 18.33 89.02
CA GLN A 32 12.83 18.11 89.97
C GLN A 32 11.48 17.79 89.32
N LEU A 33 11.06 16.59 89.55
CA LEU A 33 9.79 16.17 90.14
C LEU A 33 8.56 17.09 90.04
N ARG A 34 7.51 16.62 89.41
CA ARG A 34 6.27 16.26 90.11
C ARG A 34 5.28 15.59 89.18
N SER A 35 4.71 14.59 89.76
CA SER A 35 3.52 13.81 89.33
C SER A 35 2.34 14.61 88.84
N PHE A 36 1.69 14.22 87.76
CA PHE A 36 0.24 14.29 87.70
C PHE A 36 -0.35 13.22 86.72
N SER A 37 -1.21 12.45 87.29
CA SER A 37 -2.38 11.70 86.81
C SER A 37 -2.42 11.04 85.43
N ARG A 38 -2.71 9.75 85.50
CA ARG A 38 -3.25 8.93 84.42
C ARG A 38 -4.46 9.62 83.78
N SER A 39 -4.38 9.91 82.51
CA SER A 39 -5.51 9.98 81.64
C SER A 39 -5.24 9.08 80.40
N THR A 40 -6.17 8.21 80.18
CA THR A 40 -6.23 7.21 79.11
C THR A 40 -6.21 7.93 77.74
N ILE A 41 -5.07 7.98 77.09
CA ILE A 41 -4.98 8.44 75.70
C ILE A 41 -4.90 7.13 74.88
N GLN A 42 -5.98 6.86 74.15
CA GLN A 42 -6.03 5.90 73.04
C GLN A 42 -4.81 6.09 72.14
N ARG A 43 -3.98 5.08 72.01
CA ARG A 43 -2.97 4.99 71.00
C ARG A 43 -3.68 4.86 69.64
N SER A 44 -3.97 5.96 68.99
CA SER A 44 -4.17 5.95 67.55
C SER A 44 -2.85 5.54 66.92
N ALA A 45 -2.83 4.32 66.38
CA ALA A 45 -1.69 3.83 65.64
C ALA A 45 -1.49 4.66 64.39
N PHE A 46 -0.51 5.55 64.42
CA PHE A 46 0.07 6.15 63.23
C PHE A 46 0.64 4.99 62.40
N LYS A 47 -0.14 4.47 61.45
CA LYS A 47 0.38 3.61 60.39
C LYS A 47 1.31 4.48 59.54
N GLN A 48 2.59 4.27 59.67
CA GLN A 48 3.60 4.90 58.85
C GLN A 48 3.36 4.63 57.37
N PRO A 49 3.60 5.58 56.44
CA PRO A 49 3.37 5.43 55.00
C PRO A 49 4.44 4.59 54.30
N VAL A 50 5.04 3.60 55.01
CA VAL A 50 6.07 2.70 54.48
C VAL A 50 5.47 1.65 53.53
N SER A 51 4.11 1.59 53.37
CA SER A 51 3.49 0.49 52.68
C SER A 51 3.31 0.70 51.15
N LEU A 52 3.24 1.93 50.67
CA LEU A 52 3.00 2.20 49.25
C LEU A 52 4.26 1.97 48.41
N PHE A 53 5.41 2.45 48.83
CA PHE A 53 6.66 2.24 48.12
C PHE A 53 7.13 0.78 48.15
N LYS A 54 6.99 0.08 49.26
CA LYS A 54 7.26 -1.37 49.34
C LYS A 54 6.28 -2.18 48.48
N LYS A 55 5.01 -1.81 48.47
CA LYS A 55 4.03 -2.47 47.59
C LYS A 55 4.34 -2.22 46.11
N SER A 56 4.65 -0.98 45.72
CA SER A 56 5.09 -0.63 44.36
C SER A 56 6.35 -1.38 43.94
N LEU A 57 7.34 -1.48 44.81
CA LEU A 57 8.57 -2.21 44.54
C LEU A 57 8.33 -3.72 44.42
N ASN A 58 7.47 -4.29 45.27
CA ASN A 58 7.08 -5.71 45.15
C ASN A 58 6.31 -5.99 43.88
N TYR A 59 5.37 -5.12 43.47
CA TYR A 59 4.68 -5.25 42.19
C TYR A 59 5.66 -5.17 41.02
N PHE A 60 6.62 -4.27 41.07
CA PHE A 60 7.70 -4.17 40.07
C PHE A 60 8.49 -5.48 39.96
N PHE A 61 8.96 -6.04 41.07
CA PHE A 61 9.69 -7.32 41.09
C PHE A 61 8.83 -8.50 40.65
N ILE A 62 7.55 -8.54 41.04
CA ILE A 62 6.62 -9.58 40.55
C ILE A 62 6.42 -9.44 39.06
N THR A 63 6.22 -8.22 38.54
CA THR A 63 6.06 -7.98 37.11
C THR A 63 7.32 -8.36 36.33
N CYS A 64 8.49 -7.98 36.80
CA CYS A 64 9.77 -8.40 36.21
C CYS A 64 9.92 -9.95 36.26
N GLY A 65 9.57 -10.59 37.37
CA GLY A 65 9.59 -12.04 37.50
C GLY A 65 8.64 -12.74 36.54
N VAL A 66 7.42 -12.24 36.40
CA VAL A 66 6.44 -12.74 35.42
C VAL A 66 6.94 -12.56 34.00
N VAL A 67 7.46 -11.39 33.64
CA VAL A 67 8.00 -11.11 32.30
C VAL A 67 9.20 -12.02 32.00
N SER A 68 10.14 -12.15 32.95
CA SER A 68 11.31 -13.05 32.80
C SER A 68 10.91 -14.51 32.74
N GLY A 69 9.96 -14.95 33.56
CA GLY A 69 9.43 -16.31 33.53
C GLY A 69 8.70 -16.63 32.23
N SER A 70 7.88 -15.67 31.72
CA SER A 70 7.23 -15.81 30.42
C SER A 70 8.23 -15.87 29.28
N PHE A 71 9.28 -15.05 29.33
CA PHE A 71 10.36 -15.08 28.35
C PHE A 71 11.09 -16.41 28.34
N LEU A 72 11.42 -16.95 29.53
CA LEU A 72 12.07 -18.27 29.65
C LEU A 72 11.16 -19.40 29.15
N LEU A 73 9.86 -19.33 29.41
CA LEU A 73 8.90 -20.33 28.89
C LEU A 73 8.82 -20.29 27.38
N VAL A 74 8.76 -19.08 26.78
CA VAL A 74 8.77 -18.91 25.32
C VAL A 74 10.10 -19.44 24.74
N LEU A 75 11.21 -19.11 25.36
CA LEU A 75 12.53 -19.57 24.93
C LEU A 75 12.66 -21.09 25.01
N SER A 76 12.20 -21.69 26.13
CA SER A 76 12.18 -23.15 26.31
C SER A 76 11.24 -23.81 25.29
N GLY A 77 10.06 -23.24 25.06
CA GLY A 77 9.14 -23.72 24.03
C GLY A 77 9.76 -23.66 22.64
N PHE A 78 10.51 -22.59 22.35
CA PHE A 78 11.25 -22.45 21.09
C PHE A 78 12.31 -23.55 20.94
N PHE A 79 13.12 -23.81 21.97
CA PHE A 79 14.14 -24.89 21.91
C PHE A 79 13.52 -26.29 21.79
N ILE A 80 12.40 -26.54 22.46
CA ILE A 80 11.66 -27.80 22.32
C ILE A 80 11.12 -27.94 20.90
N TYR A 81 10.51 -26.89 20.38
CA TYR A 81 10.01 -26.86 19.00
C TYR A 81 11.16 -27.08 18.01
N ASP A 82 12.27 -26.34 18.15
CA ASP A 82 13.43 -26.45 17.29
C ASP A 82 13.98 -27.90 17.31
N TYR A 83 14.13 -28.48 18.50
CA TYR A 83 14.56 -29.89 18.66
C TYR A 83 13.62 -30.89 17.95
N THR A 84 12.30 -30.66 18.02
CA THR A 84 11.31 -31.55 17.38
C THR A 84 11.23 -31.39 15.88
N THR A 85 11.66 -30.23 15.31
CA THR A 85 11.63 -29.99 13.86
C THR A 85 12.79 -30.67 13.10
N TYR A 86 13.81 -31.16 13.79
CA TYR A 86 14.91 -31.89 13.14
C TYR A 86 14.58 -33.32 12.73
N SER A 87 13.41 -33.86 13.09
CA SER A 87 12.93 -35.11 12.55
C SER A 87 12.41 -34.93 11.14
N ALA A 88 13.09 -35.51 10.15
CA ALA A 88 12.61 -35.48 8.76
C ALA A 88 11.22 -36.13 8.70
N PRO A 89 10.22 -35.48 8.07
CA PRO A 89 8.95 -36.14 7.82
C PRO A 89 9.20 -37.39 6.96
N LEU A 90 8.58 -38.51 7.35
CA LEU A 90 8.64 -39.73 6.56
C LEU A 90 7.98 -39.49 5.22
N VAL A 91 8.75 -39.57 4.15
CA VAL A 91 8.20 -39.54 2.79
C VAL A 91 7.53 -40.92 2.59
N PRO A 92 6.21 -40.95 2.23
CA PRO A 92 5.54 -42.20 1.95
C PRO A 92 6.21 -42.94 0.77
N GLU A 93 6.52 -44.22 0.95
CA GLU A 93 7.17 -45.05 -0.10
C GLU A 93 6.37 -45.14 -1.41
N ASN A 94 5.08 -44.81 -1.37
CA ASN A 94 4.12 -44.92 -2.50
C ASN A 94 3.71 -43.56 -3.08
N LEU A 95 4.52 -42.55 -2.96
CA LEU A 95 4.26 -41.26 -3.57
C LEU A 95 4.41 -41.35 -5.10
N LEU A 96 3.32 -41.51 -5.82
CA LEU A 96 3.30 -41.56 -7.29
C LEU A 96 2.98 -40.15 -7.83
N ILE A 97 3.89 -39.60 -8.61
CA ILE A 97 3.61 -38.39 -9.39
C ILE A 97 2.63 -38.80 -10.50
N PRO A 98 1.48 -38.13 -10.67
CA PRO A 98 0.53 -38.47 -11.73
C PRO A 98 1.18 -38.37 -13.12
N PHE A 99 0.97 -39.36 -13.94
CA PHE A 99 1.54 -39.43 -15.30
C PHE A 99 1.20 -38.18 -16.13
N ASP A 100 -0.04 -37.68 -16.03
CA ASP A 100 -0.53 -36.51 -16.75
C ASP A 100 0.18 -35.18 -16.29
N SER A 101 0.73 -35.17 -15.08
CA SER A 101 1.51 -34.00 -14.59
C SER A 101 2.89 -33.94 -15.23
N LEU A 102 3.47 -35.11 -15.55
CA LEU A 102 4.79 -35.20 -16.22
C LEU A 102 4.66 -35.16 -17.76
N ASN A 103 3.48 -35.52 -18.29
CA ASN A 103 3.20 -35.54 -19.72
C ASN A 103 1.94 -34.70 -20.03
N PRO A 104 2.01 -33.37 -19.90
CA PRO A 104 0.87 -32.51 -20.13
C PRO A 104 0.41 -32.60 -21.60
N PRO A 105 -0.92 -32.60 -21.88
CA PRO A 105 -1.42 -32.56 -23.22
C PRO A 105 -1.00 -31.30 -23.95
N ILE A 106 -0.71 -31.38 -25.21
CA ILE A 106 -0.35 -30.25 -26.07
C ILE A 106 -1.62 -29.68 -26.70
N GLY A 107 -1.83 -28.36 -26.61
CA GLY A 107 -3.03 -27.73 -27.15
C GLY A 107 -2.94 -26.19 -27.15
N GLY A 108 -4.10 -25.56 -27.36
CA GLY A 108 -4.22 -24.11 -27.46
C GLY A 108 -3.69 -23.52 -28.78
N PRO A 109 -3.77 -22.19 -28.97
CA PRO A 109 -3.44 -21.52 -30.23
C PRO A 109 -2.01 -21.77 -30.71
N GLU A 110 -1.04 -21.86 -29.82
CA GLU A 110 0.39 -22.06 -30.14
C GLU A 110 0.86 -23.51 -29.93
N LYS A 111 -0.06 -24.45 -29.67
CA LYS A 111 0.24 -25.89 -29.44
C LYS A 111 1.31 -26.09 -28.35
N LEU A 112 1.13 -25.46 -27.19
CA LEU A 112 1.99 -25.58 -26.04
C LEU A 112 1.46 -26.63 -25.03
N PRO A 113 2.31 -27.12 -24.10
CA PRO A 113 1.85 -27.95 -22.98
C PRO A 113 0.76 -27.25 -22.16
N ILE A 114 -0.31 -27.96 -21.79
CA ILE A 114 -1.40 -27.44 -20.96
C ILE A 114 -1.27 -28.03 -19.57
N LEU A 115 -1.17 -27.19 -18.52
CA LEU A 115 -1.12 -27.64 -17.14
C LEU A 115 -2.43 -28.34 -16.75
N THR A 116 -2.34 -29.60 -16.39
CA THR A 116 -3.50 -30.41 -15.94
C THR A 116 -3.57 -30.48 -14.42
N LYS A 117 -2.44 -30.72 -13.77
CA LYS A 117 -2.31 -30.83 -12.31
C LYS A 117 -1.06 -30.11 -11.81
N ASN A 118 -1.18 -29.44 -10.69
CA ASN A 118 -0.05 -28.84 -9.99
C ASN A 118 0.73 -29.93 -9.23
N LEU A 119 2.08 -29.85 -9.24
CA LEU A 119 2.95 -30.78 -8.53
C LEU A 119 3.20 -30.39 -7.07
N ASP A 120 2.81 -29.21 -6.64
CA ASP A 120 2.97 -28.70 -5.28
C ASP A 120 1.76 -29.01 -4.36
N CYS A 121 1.03 -30.10 -4.67
CA CYS A 121 -0.07 -30.62 -3.85
C CYS A 121 0.48 -31.35 -2.62
N ASN A 122 -0.14 -31.19 -1.46
CA ASN A 122 0.11 -32.03 -0.29
C ASN A 122 -0.38 -33.47 -0.54
N ASP A 123 0.34 -34.46 0.01
CA ASP A 123 0.09 -35.90 -0.21
C ASP A 123 -1.34 -36.36 0.04
N ASN A 124 -2.05 -35.73 0.98
CA ASN A 124 -3.45 -36.02 1.29
C ASN A 124 -4.41 -35.50 0.22
N GLU A 125 -4.03 -34.47 -0.52
CA GLU A 125 -4.86 -33.85 -1.56
C GLU A 125 -4.79 -34.59 -2.90
N MET A 126 -3.69 -35.30 -3.18
CA MET A 126 -3.58 -36.13 -4.37
C MET A 126 -4.61 -37.26 -4.40
N LYS A 127 -5.09 -37.70 -3.21
CA LYS A 127 -6.05 -38.80 -3.09
C LYS A 127 -7.52 -38.40 -3.16
N ILE A 128 -7.86 -37.12 -2.91
CA ILE A 128 -9.24 -36.71 -2.60
C ILE A 128 -9.71 -35.51 -3.44
N LYS A 129 -8.81 -34.78 -4.14
CA LYS A 129 -9.25 -33.59 -4.87
C LYS A 129 -10.18 -33.99 -6.02
N ASP A 130 -11.45 -33.85 -5.71
CA ASP A 130 -12.56 -33.93 -6.63
C ASP A 130 -12.30 -32.99 -7.82
N SER A 131 -12.28 -33.51 -9.04
CA SER A 131 -12.09 -32.73 -10.27
C SER A 131 -13.22 -31.74 -10.55
N SER A 132 -14.15 -31.58 -9.60
CA SER A 132 -15.36 -30.77 -9.72
C SER A 132 -15.16 -29.28 -9.32
N LYS A 133 -14.08 -28.93 -8.61
CA LYS A 133 -13.86 -27.53 -8.18
C LYS A 133 -13.46 -26.64 -9.33
N LYS A 134 -14.07 -25.44 -9.40
CA LYS A 134 -13.70 -24.43 -10.41
C LYS A 134 -12.28 -23.93 -10.19
N LYS A 135 -11.51 -23.82 -11.27
CA LYS A 135 -10.14 -23.31 -11.28
C LYS A 135 -10.15 -21.79 -11.19
N LEU A 136 -9.61 -21.25 -10.09
CA LEU A 136 -9.41 -19.82 -9.90
C LEU A 136 -7.94 -19.48 -10.09
N VAL A 137 -7.60 -18.82 -11.18
CA VAL A 137 -6.23 -18.35 -11.42
C VAL A 137 -6.09 -16.88 -11.03
N ILE A 138 -5.06 -16.56 -10.25
CA ILE A 138 -4.74 -15.19 -9.81
C ILE A 138 -3.38 -14.81 -10.37
N LEU A 139 -3.32 -13.75 -11.17
CA LEU A 139 -2.08 -13.24 -11.74
C LEU A 139 -1.51 -12.12 -10.88
N GLY A 140 -0.32 -12.35 -10.32
CA GLY A 140 0.38 -11.45 -9.42
C GLY A 140 0.18 -11.77 -7.94
N CYS A 141 1.15 -11.38 -7.12
CA CYS A 141 1.13 -11.55 -5.65
C CYS A 141 1.30 -10.20 -4.92
N GLY A 142 0.54 -9.18 -5.37
CA GLY A 142 0.51 -7.85 -4.75
C GLY A 142 -0.61 -7.69 -3.71
N TRP A 143 -0.88 -6.45 -3.33
CA TRP A 143 -1.88 -6.07 -2.31
C TRP A 143 -3.28 -6.63 -2.58
N GLY A 144 -3.73 -6.57 -3.85
CA GLY A 144 -5.04 -7.08 -4.23
C GLY A 144 -5.15 -8.59 -4.04
N SER A 145 -4.17 -9.33 -4.56
CA SER A 145 -4.12 -10.79 -4.48
C SER A 145 -4.05 -11.30 -3.05
N VAL A 146 -3.15 -10.74 -2.23
CA VAL A 146 -3.02 -11.14 -0.81
C VAL A 146 -4.30 -10.84 -0.03
N SER A 147 -4.93 -9.70 -0.31
CA SER A 147 -6.19 -9.33 0.35
C SER A 147 -7.35 -10.22 -0.07
N LEU A 148 -7.37 -10.65 -1.33
CA LEU A 148 -8.33 -11.61 -1.86
C LEU A 148 -8.14 -12.98 -1.20
N LEU A 149 -6.91 -13.52 -1.21
CA LEU A 149 -6.57 -14.81 -0.60
C LEU A 149 -6.96 -14.88 0.89
N ASN A 150 -6.81 -13.79 1.63
CA ASN A 150 -7.20 -13.72 3.04
C ASN A 150 -8.72 -13.74 3.28
N GLN A 151 -9.56 -13.64 2.23
CA GLN A 151 -11.02 -13.67 2.32
C GLN A 151 -11.64 -14.92 1.67
N LEU A 152 -10.87 -15.67 0.89
CA LEU A 152 -11.32 -16.96 0.36
C LEU A 152 -11.33 -18.00 1.49
N ASN A 153 -12.36 -18.85 1.51
CA ASN A 153 -12.34 -20.03 2.35
C ASN A 153 -11.48 -21.13 1.71
N PRO A 154 -10.82 -21.95 2.53
CA PRO A 154 -10.19 -23.17 2.03
C PRO A 154 -11.20 -24.00 1.25
N ASP A 155 -10.77 -24.53 0.12
CA ASP A 155 -11.57 -25.44 -0.70
C ASP A 155 -12.76 -24.86 -1.49
N ASP A 156 -13.02 -23.55 -1.47
CA ASP A 156 -14.02 -22.93 -2.34
C ASP A 156 -13.66 -23.09 -3.84
N TYR A 157 -12.38 -23.05 -4.16
CA TYR A 157 -11.81 -23.16 -5.52
C TYR A 157 -10.52 -23.98 -5.53
N ASP A 158 -10.14 -24.47 -6.72
CA ASP A 158 -8.77 -24.87 -7.00
C ASP A 158 -7.97 -23.63 -7.37
N VAL A 159 -7.24 -23.06 -6.38
CA VAL A 159 -6.59 -21.75 -6.51
C VAL A 159 -5.17 -21.92 -7.01
N THR A 160 -4.82 -21.28 -8.11
CA THR A 160 -3.43 -21.17 -8.61
C THR A 160 -3.01 -19.72 -8.70
N VAL A 161 -1.93 -19.34 -7.99
CA VAL A 161 -1.33 -18.00 -8.10
C VAL A 161 -0.08 -18.06 -8.95
N ILE A 162 0.00 -17.16 -9.94
CA ILE A 162 1.12 -17.05 -10.88
C ILE A 162 1.76 -15.70 -10.72
N SER A 163 3.05 -15.67 -10.35
CA SER A 163 3.79 -14.42 -10.18
C SER A 163 5.27 -14.61 -10.53
N PRO A 164 5.92 -13.60 -11.12
CA PRO A 164 7.37 -13.63 -11.39
C PRO A 164 8.21 -13.47 -10.12
N THR A 165 7.58 -13.22 -8.96
CA THR A 165 8.24 -13.13 -7.66
C THR A 165 7.55 -14.06 -6.67
N ASN A 166 8.33 -14.74 -5.83
CA ASN A 166 7.83 -15.70 -4.83
C ASN A 166 7.51 -15.03 -3.47
N TYR A 167 7.37 -13.71 -3.46
CA TYR A 167 7.08 -12.93 -2.25
C TYR A 167 6.08 -11.81 -2.52
N PHE A 168 5.31 -11.49 -1.50
CA PHE A 168 4.59 -10.23 -1.38
C PHE A 168 5.54 -9.16 -0.83
N LEU A 169 5.48 -7.95 -1.36
CA LEU A 169 6.27 -6.80 -0.90
C LEU A 169 5.38 -5.75 -0.23
N PHE A 170 5.74 -5.37 0.99
CA PHE A 170 5.08 -4.29 1.74
C PHE A 170 5.58 -2.92 1.25
N THR A 171 5.03 -2.46 0.12
CA THR A 171 5.50 -1.30 -0.64
C THR A 171 5.50 0.05 0.11
N PRO A 172 4.61 0.35 1.09
CA PRO A 172 4.62 1.65 1.75
C PRO A 172 5.92 1.98 2.48
N MET A 173 6.68 0.97 2.91
CA MET A 173 7.95 1.15 3.64
C MET A 173 9.18 0.98 2.73
N LEU A 174 8.98 0.91 1.42
CA LEU A 174 10.06 0.73 0.46
C LEU A 174 11.06 1.91 0.43
N PRO A 175 10.64 3.18 0.58
CA PRO A 175 11.57 4.30 0.75
C PRO A 175 12.53 4.11 1.92
N SER A 176 12.03 3.64 3.08
CA SER A 176 12.85 3.35 4.26
C SER A 176 13.87 2.22 4.02
N ALA A 177 13.51 1.21 3.24
CA ALA A 177 14.45 0.14 2.87
C ALA A 177 15.52 0.62 1.86
N ALA A 178 15.17 1.55 0.98
CA ALA A 178 16.09 2.10 -0.02
C ALA A 178 17.25 2.90 0.59
N VAL A 179 17.12 3.33 1.86
CA VAL A 179 18.18 4.05 2.59
C VAL A 179 18.72 3.25 3.79
N GLY A 180 18.31 1.98 3.96
CA GLY A 180 18.81 1.12 5.03
C GLY A 180 18.19 1.35 6.41
N THR A 181 17.09 2.10 6.51
CA THR A 181 16.30 2.24 7.75
C THR A 181 15.65 0.91 8.15
N LEU A 182 15.21 0.12 7.16
CA LEU A 182 14.68 -1.23 7.29
C LEU A 182 15.45 -2.19 6.38
N ASP A 183 15.52 -3.46 6.78
CA ASP A 183 15.99 -4.51 5.86
C ASP A 183 14.89 -4.82 4.85
N ILE A 184 15.28 -4.96 3.58
CA ILE A 184 14.33 -5.28 2.51
C ILE A 184 13.60 -6.60 2.75
N LYS A 185 14.27 -7.59 3.33
CA LYS A 185 13.69 -8.91 3.67
C LYS A 185 12.61 -8.81 4.75
N THR A 186 12.65 -7.79 5.59
CA THR A 186 11.61 -7.48 6.57
C THR A 186 10.29 -7.15 5.90
N LEU A 187 10.33 -6.50 4.74
CA LEU A 187 9.14 -6.09 3.98
C LEU A 187 8.59 -7.19 3.07
N MET A 188 9.25 -8.34 3.02
CA MET A 188 8.87 -9.47 2.17
C MET A 188 8.17 -10.56 2.96
N GLU A 189 7.09 -11.10 2.39
CA GLU A 189 6.38 -12.26 2.93
C GLU A 189 6.28 -13.35 1.88
N SER A 190 6.53 -14.61 2.25
CA SER A 190 6.49 -15.73 1.31
C SER A 190 5.11 -15.92 0.69
N THR A 191 5.03 -15.92 -0.64
CA THR A 191 3.79 -16.21 -1.37
C THR A 191 3.25 -17.59 -1.02
N ARG A 192 4.11 -18.61 -0.90
CA ARG A 192 3.68 -19.96 -0.52
C ARG A 192 3.04 -20.02 0.86
N SER A 193 3.57 -19.26 1.84
CA SER A 193 2.95 -19.17 3.18
C SER A 193 1.57 -18.51 3.14
N LEU A 194 1.37 -17.55 2.24
CA LEU A 194 0.08 -16.86 2.09
C LEU A 194 -0.97 -17.73 1.43
N ILE A 195 -0.57 -18.49 0.41
CA ILE A 195 -1.45 -19.35 -0.40
C ILE A 195 -1.82 -20.63 0.36
N ASN A 196 -0.93 -21.13 1.23
CA ASN A 196 -1.18 -22.33 2.04
C ASN A 196 -2.48 -22.23 2.88
N LYS A 197 -2.92 -21.02 3.21
CA LYS A 197 -4.18 -20.79 3.96
C LYS A 197 -5.43 -21.23 3.20
N VAL A 198 -5.36 -21.27 1.88
CA VAL A 198 -6.48 -21.66 0.98
C VAL A 198 -6.18 -22.96 0.25
N ASN A 199 -5.19 -23.74 0.69
CA ASN A 199 -4.71 -24.96 0.03
C ASN A 199 -4.43 -24.74 -1.47
N GLY A 200 -3.90 -23.57 -1.82
CA GLY A 200 -3.66 -23.17 -3.19
C GLY A 200 -2.26 -23.52 -3.70
N HIS A 201 -2.07 -23.35 -5.00
CA HIS A 201 -0.84 -23.66 -5.74
C HIS A 201 -0.11 -22.37 -6.14
N PHE A 202 1.21 -22.44 -6.24
CA PHE A 202 2.04 -21.31 -6.68
C PHE A 202 2.95 -21.70 -7.83
N LEU A 203 2.90 -20.90 -8.91
CA LEU A 203 3.80 -21.01 -10.05
C LEU A 203 4.69 -19.76 -10.13
N LEU A 204 6.02 -19.94 -9.99
CA LEU A 204 7.01 -18.88 -10.21
C LEU A 204 7.20 -18.69 -11.72
N ALA A 205 6.35 -17.87 -12.31
CA ALA A 205 6.30 -17.68 -13.74
C ALA A 205 5.64 -16.34 -14.09
N LYS A 206 5.80 -15.92 -15.35
CA LYS A 206 5.25 -14.66 -15.87
C LYS A 206 4.13 -14.96 -16.87
N ALA A 207 2.95 -14.39 -16.62
CA ALA A 207 1.88 -14.41 -17.61
C ALA A 207 2.21 -13.43 -18.74
N GLU A 208 2.13 -13.90 -19.99
CA GLU A 208 2.44 -13.10 -21.17
C GLU A 208 1.22 -12.77 -22.02
N LYS A 209 0.26 -13.70 -22.10
CA LYS A 209 -0.96 -13.50 -22.88
C LYS A 209 -2.16 -14.19 -22.24
N ILE A 210 -3.32 -13.56 -22.33
CA ILE A 210 -4.61 -14.13 -21.92
C ILE A 210 -5.41 -14.45 -23.19
N GLU A 211 -5.62 -15.73 -23.45
CA GLU A 211 -6.47 -16.24 -24.52
C GLU A 211 -7.88 -16.46 -23.96
N TYR A 212 -8.63 -15.35 -23.84
CA TYR A 212 -9.91 -15.36 -23.10
C TYR A 212 -10.98 -16.24 -23.77
N SER A 213 -10.92 -16.43 -25.10
CA SER A 213 -11.85 -17.29 -25.84
C SER A 213 -11.66 -18.77 -25.50
N ASP A 214 -10.42 -19.19 -25.26
CA ASP A 214 -10.05 -20.58 -24.97
C ASP A 214 -9.94 -20.86 -23.47
N LYS A 215 -10.08 -19.82 -22.63
CA LYS A 215 -9.85 -19.85 -21.17
C LYS A 215 -8.45 -20.35 -20.80
N LEU A 216 -7.45 -19.92 -21.54
CA LEU A 216 -6.06 -20.29 -21.38
C LEU A 216 -5.20 -19.04 -21.11
N ILE A 217 -4.18 -19.20 -20.28
CA ILE A 217 -3.19 -18.16 -20.03
C ILE A 217 -1.84 -18.68 -20.49
N LYS A 218 -1.20 -18.00 -21.43
CA LYS A 218 0.17 -18.29 -21.85
C LYS A 218 1.14 -17.79 -20.78
N ILE A 219 1.92 -18.72 -20.26
CA ILE A 219 2.87 -18.49 -19.18
C ILE A 219 4.28 -18.74 -19.70
N LYS A 220 5.21 -17.91 -19.27
CA LYS A 220 6.66 -18.07 -19.47
C LYS A 220 7.33 -18.38 -18.14
N SER A 221 8.21 -19.38 -18.12
CA SER A 221 9.10 -19.63 -16.99
C SER A 221 9.96 -18.38 -16.68
N VAL A 222 10.34 -18.16 -15.41
CA VAL A 222 11.23 -17.05 -15.04
C VAL A 222 12.68 -17.36 -15.42
N ASP A 223 13.08 -18.63 -15.27
CA ASP A 223 14.49 -19.04 -15.37
C ASP A 223 14.83 -19.67 -16.75
N SER A 224 13.81 -19.87 -17.62
CA SER A 224 14.01 -20.46 -18.96
C SER A 224 13.07 -19.82 -19.99
N ASP A 225 13.28 -20.15 -21.25
CA ASP A 225 12.37 -19.73 -22.33
C ASP A 225 11.24 -20.73 -22.59
N ASP A 226 10.89 -21.52 -21.58
CA ASP A 226 9.79 -22.48 -21.68
C ASP A 226 8.43 -21.82 -21.52
N TYR A 227 7.52 -22.20 -22.41
CA TYR A 227 6.15 -21.70 -22.43
C TYR A 227 5.17 -22.85 -22.23
N PHE A 228 4.08 -22.56 -21.52
CA PHE A 228 2.97 -23.49 -21.32
C PHE A 228 1.66 -22.72 -21.08
N TYR A 229 0.55 -23.42 -21.15
CA TYR A 229 -0.76 -22.87 -20.86
C TYR A 229 -1.27 -23.29 -19.48
N VAL A 230 -1.94 -22.36 -18.79
CA VAL A 230 -2.71 -22.64 -17.56
C VAL A 230 -4.18 -22.37 -17.84
N PRO A 231 -5.05 -23.38 -17.71
CA PRO A 231 -6.50 -23.21 -17.90
C PRO A 231 -7.15 -22.60 -16.66
N TYR A 232 -8.23 -21.83 -16.85
CA TYR A 232 -9.01 -21.22 -15.78
C TYR A 232 -10.51 -21.28 -16.03
N ASP A 233 -11.30 -21.32 -14.96
CA ASP A 233 -12.74 -21.05 -14.98
C ASP A 233 -13.02 -19.60 -14.57
N LYS A 234 -12.27 -19.09 -13.61
CA LYS A 234 -12.26 -17.68 -13.20
C LYS A 234 -10.82 -17.16 -13.13
N LEU A 235 -10.62 -15.95 -13.64
CA LEU A 235 -9.32 -15.29 -13.70
C LEU A 235 -9.36 -13.97 -12.96
N VAL A 236 -8.38 -13.71 -12.10
CA VAL A 236 -8.17 -12.42 -11.45
C VAL A 236 -6.85 -11.82 -11.91
N VAL A 237 -6.93 -10.69 -12.62
CA VAL A 237 -5.76 -9.93 -13.07
C VAL A 237 -5.38 -8.92 -11.97
N ALA A 238 -4.27 -9.16 -11.29
CA ALA A 238 -3.78 -8.34 -10.18
C ALA A 238 -2.27 -8.06 -10.31
N VAL A 239 -1.83 -7.83 -11.54
CA VAL A 239 -0.42 -7.70 -11.95
C VAL A 239 0.17 -6.32 -11.70
N GLY A 240 -0.59 -5.40 -11.09
CA GLY A 240 -0.17 -4.03 -10.85
C GLY A 240 0.04 -3.23 -12.14
N SER A 241 0.75 -2.11 -12.03
CA SER A 241 1.02 -1.19 -13.12
C SER A 241 2.52 -1.07 -13.42
N THR A 242 2.85 -0.62 -14.61
CA THR A 242 4.22 -0.18 -14.97
C THR A 242 4.34 1.34 -14.84
N THR A 243 5.57 1.83 -14.92
CA THR A 243 5.82 3.27 -14.94
C THR A 243 5.51 3.84 -16.32
N ASN A 244 4.80 4.97 -16.36
CA ASN A 244 4.55 5.69 -17.59
C ASN A 244 5.71 6.65 -17.87
N THR A 245 6.24 6.59 -19.08
CA THR A 245 7.36 7.44 -19.50
C THR A 245 6.95 8.87 -19.83
N HIS A 246 5.66 9.13 -20.03
CA HIS A 246 5.13 10.41 -20.54
C HIS A 246 5.81 10.91 -21.82
N GLY A 247 6.49 10.03 -22.57
CA GLY A 247 7.26 10.38 -23.77
C GLY A 247 8.62 10.98 -23.50
N VAL A 248 9.07 11.03 -22.25
CA VAL A 248 10.42 11.50 -21.87
C VAL A 248 11.46 10.50 -22.33
N LYS A 249 12.53 10.97 -22.95
CA LYS A 249 13.68 10.16 -23.37
C LYS A 249 14.71 10.06 -22.25
N GLY A 250 15.52 8.99 -22.27
CA GLY A 250 16.64 8.81 -21.32
C GLY A 250 16.24 8.22 -19.98
N LEU A 251 15.05 7.62 -19.86
CA LEU A 251 14.61 6.97 -18.60
C LEU A 251 15.47 5.76 -18.23
N GLU A 252 16.22 5.19 -19.15
CA GLU A 252 17.23 4.15 -18.92
C GLU A 252 18.35 4.62 -17.96
N HIS A 253 18.56 5.92 -17.83
CA HIS A 253 19.52 6.53 -16.90
C HIS A 253 18.94 6.76 -15.49
N THR A 254 17.68 6.41 -15.27
CA THR A 254 16.98 6.64 -13.99
C THR A 254 16.80 5.37 -13.17
N TYR A 255 16.55 5.58 -11.90
CA TYR A 255 16.11 4.54 -10.97
C TYR A 255 14.63 4.71 -10.69
N GLN A 256 13.92 3.59 -10.55
CA GLN A 256 12.53 3.54 -10.09
C GLN A 256 12.51 2.94 -8.70
N LEU A 257 11.40 3.12 -7.97
CA LEU A 257 11.23 2.54 -6.63
C LEU A 257 9.88 1.79 -6.58
N LYS A 258 9.87 0.56 -7.10
CA LYS A 258 8.69 -0.31 -7.13
C LYS A 258 8.95 -1.71 -6.60
N THR A 259 10.16 -2.21 -6.77
CA THR A 259 10.56 -3.58 -6.41
C THR A 259 11.59 -3.58 -5.28
N ALA A 260 11.80 -4.74 -4.69
CA ALA A 260 12.85 -4.92 -3.69
C ALA A 260 14.24 -4.68 -4.29
N GLU A 261 14.45 -5.10 -5.53
CA GLU A 261 15.71 -4.89 -6.23
C GLU A 261 15.96 -3.40 -6.51
N ASP A 262 14.92 -2.65 -6.87
CA ASP A 262 15.02 -1.20 -7.05
C ASP A 262 15.54 -0.51 -5.78
N ALA A 263 14.99 -0.85 -4.62
CA ALA A 263 15.42 -0.29 -3.34
C ALA A 263 16.89 -0.60 -3.06
N LEU A 264 17.35 -1.84 -3.31
CA LEU A 264 18.75 -2.22 -3.14
C LEU A 264 19.68 -1.52 -4.14
N ARG A 265 19.25 -1.36 -5.39
CA ARG A 265 20.02 -0.63 -6.42
C ARG A 265 20.17 0.84 -6.06
N ILE A 266 19.11 1.50 -5.59
CA ILE A 266 19.14 2.89 -5.12
C ILE A 266 20.12 3.02 -3.95
N ARG A 267 20.00 2.15 -2.94
CA ARG A 267 20.89 2.14 -1.78
C ARG A 267 22.35 1.99 -2.17
N ARG A 268 22.67 0.99 -3.02
CA ARG A 268 24.02 0.80 -3.56
C ARG A 268 24.53 2.04 -4.26
N LYS A 269 23.71 2.66 -5.10
CA LYS A 269 24.10 3.84 -5.87
C LYS A 269 24.40 5.04 -4.98
N ILE A 270 23.56 5.30 -3.96
CA ILE A 270 23.79 6.38 -2.99
C ILE A 270 25.14 6.18 -2.29
N LEU A 271 25.35 5.02 -1.69
CA LEU A 271 26.58 4.74 -0.94
C LEU A 271 27.82 4.74 -1.85
N HIS A 272 27.73 4.14 -3.05
CA HIS A 272 28.83 4.20 -4.03
C HIS A 272 29.19 5.63 -4.42
N ASN A 273 28.21 6.52 -4.55
CA ASN A 273 28.49 7.93 -4.86
C ASN A 273 29.27 8.61 -3.73
N PHE A 274 28.92 8.32 -2.46
CA PHE A 274 29.66 8.84 -1.30
C PHE A 274 31.09 8.29 -1.25
N GLU A 275 31.28 6.97 -1.46
CA GLU A 275 32.63 6.38 -1.51
C GLU A 275 33.47 7.01 -2.61
N LYS A 276 32.93 7.14 -3.83
CA LYS A 276 33.63 7.75 -4.96
C LYS A 276 33.95 9.23 -4.71
N ALA A 277 33.04 9.97 -4.04
CA ALA A 277 33.26 11.36 -3.68
C ALA A 277 34.41 11.56 -2.70
N CYS A 278 34.79 10.54 -1.93
CA CYS A 278 35.92 10.57 -0.99
C CYS A 278 37.28 10.31 -1.65
N LEU A 279 37.31 9.84 -2.90
CA LEU A 279 38.57 9.50 -3.55
C LEU A 279 39.40 10.77 -3.89
N PRO A 280 40.72 10.76 -3.68
CA PRO A 280 41.57 11.89 -3.98
C PRO A 280 41.68 12.21 -5.48
N THR A 281 41.24 11.30 -6.32
CA THR A 281 41.20 11.43 -7.78
C THR A 281 39.91 12.07 -8.30
N THR A 282 38.91 12.27 -7.44
CA THR A 282 37.62 12.87 -7.81
C THR A 282 37.74 14.40 -7.80
N SER A 283 37.49 15.02 -8.95
CA SER A 283 37.47 16.49 -9.05
C SER A 283 36.31 17.13 -8.26
N ASP A 284 36.38 18.41 -7.96
CA ASP A 284 35.34 19.16 -7.24
C ASP A 284 33.99 19.12 -8.00
N ASP A 285 34.02 19.25 -9.32
CA ASP A 285 32.81 19.23 -10.14
C ASP A 285 32.21 17.81 -10.19
N GLU A 286 33.04 16.78 -10.32
CA GLU A 286 32.56 15.39 -10.26
C GLU A 286 32.01 15.05 -8.89
N ARG A 287 32.63 15.53 -7.80
CA ARG A 287 32.16 15.31 -6.43
C ARG A 287 30.80 15.93 -6.21
N LYS A 288 30.59 17.20 -6.59
CA LYS A 288 29.27 17.87 -6.52
C LYS A 288 28.22 17.14 -7.33
N LYS A 289 28.57 16.66 -8.53
CA LYS A 289 27.66 15.86 -9.36
C LYS A 289 27.30 14.54 -8.68
N LEU A 290 28.25 13.78 -8.13
CA LEU A 290 28.01 12.54 -7.41
C LEU A 290 27.06 12.72 -6.21
N LEU A 291 27.16 13.85 -5.53
CA LEU A 291 26.38 14.20 -4.33
C LEU A 291 25.07 14.94 -4.65
N SER A 292 24.74 15.13 -5.92
CA SER A 292 23.45 15.68 -6.36
C SER A 292 22.45 14.56 -6.61
N PHE A 293 21.32 14.61 -5.91
CA PHE A 293 20.21 13.67 -6.00
C PHE A 293 18.99 14.36 -6.56
N VAL A 294 18.42 13.81 -7.63
CA VAL A 294 17.25 14.37 -8.32
C VAL A 294 16.10 13.40 -8.25
N VAL A 295 14.94 13.86 -7.77
CA VAL A 295 13.69 13.13 -7.76
C VAL A 295 12.69 13.76 -8.73
N CYS A 296 12.35 13.05 -9.78
CA CYS A 296 11.35 13.46 -10.75
C CYS A 296 9.96 12.99 -10.31
N GLY A 297 9.16 13.91 -9.77
CA GLY A 297 7.81 13.68 -9.25
C GLY A 297 7.65 13.98 -7.77
N GLY A 298 6.83 14.97 -7.45
CA GLY A 298 6.49 15.39 -6.08
C GLY A 298 5.23 14.71 -5.52
N GLY A 299 4.93 13.48 -5.96
CA GLY A 299 3.92 12.62 -5.35
C GLY A 299 4.40 11.97 -4.04
N PRO A 300 3.56 11.18 -3.35
CA PRO A 300 3.91 10.58 -2.06
C PRO A 300 5.25 9.83 -2.07
N THR A 301 5.45 8.93 -3.03
CA THR A 301 6.68 8.14 -3.14
C THR A 301 7.93 9.01 -3.35
N GLY A 302 7.84 10.04 -4.21
CA GLY A 302 8.96 10.95 -4.46
C GLY A 302 9.29 11.81 -3.25
N VAL A 303 8.28 12.25 -2.53
CA VAL A 303 8.44 13.03 -1.29
C VAL A 303 9.04 12.18 -0.19
N GLU A 304 8.55 10.95 0.02
CA GLU A 304 9.05 10.04 1.05
C GLU A 304 10.48 9.60 0.80
N ILE A 305 10.85 9.26 -0.43
CA ILE A 305 12.24 8.88 -0.73
C ILE A 305 13.19 10.07 -0.60
N ALA A 306 12.77 11.28 -0.98
CA ALA A 306 13.57 12.48 -0.76
C ALA A 306 13.80 12.76 0.73
N ALA A 307 12.76 12.62 1.55
CA ALA A 307 12.86 12.75 3.01
C ALA A 307 13.79 11.69 3.63
N GLU A 308 13.69 10.44 3.19
CA GLU A 308 14.57 9.36 3.68
C GLU A 308 16.03 9.53 3.26
N ILE A 309 16.29 10.02 2.03
CA ILE A 309 17.66 10.39 1.58
C ILE A 309 18.18 11.53 2.43
N PHE A 310 17.37 12.56 2.68
CA PHE A 310 17.75 13.69 3.53
C PHE A 310 18.12 13.23 4.94
N ASP A 311 17.32 12.34 5.54
CA ASP A 311 17.60 11.81 6.88
C ASP A 311 18.88 10.96 6.89
N LEU A 312 19.12 10.11 5.89
CA LEU A 312 20.36 9.35 5.77
C LEU A 312 21.58 10.28 5.75
N VAL A 313 21.53 11.32 4.92
CA VAL A 313 22.61 12.30 4.75
C VAL A 313 22.86 13.10 6.04
N ASN A 314 21.83 13.41 6.81
CA ASN A 314 21.95 14.28 7.98
C ASN A 314 22.15 13.53 9.30
N GLU A 315 21.67 12.28 9.43
CA GLU A 315 21.72 11.53 10.69
C GLU A 315 22.93 10.60 10.77
N ASP A 316 23.18 9.81 9.70
CA ASP A 316 24.15 8.72 9.74
C ASP A 316 25.47 9.05 9.02
N LEU A 317 25.41 9.60 7.82
CA LEU A 317 26.60 9.86 7.01
C LEU A 317 27.59 10.87 7.65
N PRO A 318 27.16 11.89 8.42
CA PRO A 318 28.10 12.83 9.06
C PRO A 318 29.05 12.19 10.06
N ARG A 319 28.72 11.02 10.57
CA ARG A 319 29.55 10.26 11.51
C ARG A 319 30.62 9.42 10.82
N LEU A 320 30.43 9.14 9.54
CA LEU A 320 31.19 8.15 8.77
C LEU A 320 31.97 8.77 7.63
N TYR A 321 31.50 9.87 7.07
CA TYR A 321 32.12 10.59 5.97
C TYR A 321 32.58 11.99 6.38
N PRO A 322 33.58 12.58 5.68
CA PRO A 322 34.04 13.94 5.95
C PRO A 322 32.90 14.95 5.92
N MET A 323 32.90 15.89 6.87
CA MET A 323 31.81 16.89 6.98
C MET A 323 31.65 17.78 5.75
N ILE A 324 32.72 17.95 4.94
CA ILE A 324 32.67 18.73 3.71
C ILE A 324 31.69 18.12 2.71
N LEU A 325 31.59 16.81 2.63
CA LEU A 325 30.68 16.13 1.70
C LEU A 325 29.22 16.48 2.02
N ARG A 326 28.89 16.63 3.30
CA ARG A 326 27.55 17.02 3.72
C ARG A 326 27.13 18.39 3.18
N LYS A 327 28.05 19.34 3.11
CA LYS A 327 27.79 20.68 2.57
C LYS A 327 27.60 20.69 1.06
N GLU A 328 28.14 19.69 0.38
CA GLU A 328 28.08 19.57 -1.08
C GLU A 328 26.92 18.71 -1.55
N VAL A 329 26.21 18.02 -0.64
CA VAL A 329 24.99 17.28 -0.99
C VAL A 329 23.90 18.25 -1.39
N SER A 330 23.30 18.03 -2.54
CA SER A 330 22.11 18.71 -3.03
C SER A 330 20.99 17.72 -3.33
N LEU A 331 19.76 18.07 -2.97
CA LEU A 331 18.59 17.25 -3.21
C LEU A 331 17.52 18.10 -3.90
N HIS A 332 17.11 17.67 -5.09
CA HIS A 332 16.18 18.39 -5.95
C HIS A 332 14.91 17.56 -6.20
N ILE A 333 13.74 18.19 -6.14
CA ILE A 333 12.47 17.58 -6.54
C ILE A 333 11.89 18.35 -7.71
N ILE A 334 11.78 17.73 -8.87
CA ILE A 334 11.18 18.31 -10.07
C ILE A 334 9.69 17.93 -10.09
N GLN A 335 8.80 18.94 -10.01
CA GLN A 335 7.36 18.75 -10.00
C GLN A 335 6.68 19.63 -11.04
N SER A 336 5.83 19.00 -11.86
CA SER A 336 5.11 19.68 -12.94
C SER A 336 3.96 20.59 -12.47
N ARG A 337 3.48 20.40 -11.24
CA ARG A 337 2.45 21.23 -10.60
C ARG A 337 3.10 22.28 -9.71
N SER A 338 2.27 23.21 -9.21
CA SER A 338 2.69 24.28 -8.30
C SER A 338 3.09 23.76 -6.90
N ASN A 339 2.59 22.60 -6.51
CA ASN A 339 2.80 22.04 -5.18
C ASN A 339 3.23 20.57 -5.25
N ILE A 340 4.01 20.12 -4.28
CA ILE A 340 4.22 18.70 -4.00
C ILE A 340 2.98 18.16 -3.25
N LEU A 341 2.80 16.83 -3.23
CA LEU A 341 1.62 16.17 -2.61
C LEU A 341 0.29 16.76 -3.10
N ASN A 342 0.20 17.11 -4.37
CA ASN A 342 -0.95 17.80 -4.96
C ASN A 342 -2.28 17.03 -4.94
N THR A 343 -2.29 15.78 -4.49
CA THR A 343 -3.47 14.94 -4.25
C THR A 343 -3.94 14.98 -2.80
N TYR A 344 -3.23 15.68 -1.92
CA TYR A 344 -3.56 15.90 -0.52
C TYR A 344 -4.22 17.27 -0.33
N ASP A 345 -4.78 17.51 0.88
CA ASP A 345 -5.28 18.83 1.26
C ASP A 345 -4.20 19.91 1.06
N ASN A 346 -4.60 21.10 0.63
CA ASN A 346 -3.68 22.21 0.35
C ASN A 346 -2.80 22.59 1.54
N LYS A 347 -3.35 22.54 2.77
CA LYS A 347 -2.59 22.84 4.00
C LYS A 347 -1.44 21.84 4.22
N ILE A 348 -1.67 20.57 3.86
CA ILE A 348 -0.65 19.52 3.92
C ILE A 348 0.45 19.79 2.89
N SER A 349 0.05 20.11 1.65
CA SER A 349 1.00 20.48 0.59
C SER A 349 1.85 21.68 0.97
N GLU A 350 1.25 22.75 1.52
CA GLU A 350 1.97 23.92 2.01
C GLU A 350 2.92 23.59 3.16
N TYR A 351 2.46 22.78 4.13
CA TYR A 351 3.32 22.34 5.23
C TYR A 351 4.53 21.55 4.71
N ALA A 352 4.33 20.60 3.79
CA ALA A 352 5.39 19.80 3.21
C ALA A 352 6.39 20.68 2.43
N MET A 353 5.92 21.64 1.63
CA MET A 353 6.77 22.60 0.92
C MET A 353 7.60 23.47 1.89
N ASN A 354 6.98 23.98 2.93
CA ASN A 354 7.67 24.80 3.94
C ASN A 354 8.69 23.98 4.74
N ARG A 355 8.38 22.71 5.00
CA ARG A 355 9.31 21.80 5.68
C ARG A 355 10.53 21.53 4.82
N PHE A 356 10.35 21.16 3.57
CA PHE A 356 11.45 20.87 2.65
C PHE A 356 12.34 22.09 2.38
N LYS A 357 11.75 23.28 2.27
CA LYS A 357 12.54 24.53 2.19
C LYS A 357 13.42 24.77 3.43
N LYS A 358 12.94 24.43 4.64
CA LYS A 358 13.73 24.54 5.86
C LYS A 358 14.85 23.50 5.92
N ASP A 359 14.65 22.38 5.28
CA ASP A 359 15.61 21.27 5.20
C ASP A 359 16.57 21.42 4.00
N ASP A 360 16.59 22.58 3.32
CA ASP A 360 17.44 22.88 2.16
C ASP A 360 17.23 21.92 0.97
N ILE A 361 16.02 21.38 0.84
CA ILE A 361 15.61 20.58 -0.33
C ILE A 361 15.08 21.53 -1.40
N ASP A 362 15.70 21.52 -2.58
CA ASP A 362 15.32 22.38 -3.69
C ASP A 362 14.06 21.88 -4.40
N LEU A 363 13.00 22.69 -4.34
CA LEU A 363 11.71 22.37 -4.94
C LEU A 363 11.55 23.06 -6.30
N LEU A 364 11.83 22.36 -7.38
CA LEU A 364 11.66 22.81 -8.74
C LEU A 364 10.20 22.57 -9.19
N VAL A 365 9.29 23.41 -8.67
CA VAL A 365 7.85 23.35 -9.00
C VAL A 365 7.56 24.04 -10.34
N ASN A 366 6.37 23.78 -10.92
CA ASN A 366 5.98 24.23 -12.27
C ASN A 366 7.02 23.81 -13.34
N SER A 367 7.72 22.72 -13.08
CA SER A 367 8.87 22.26 -13.86
C SER A 367 8.58 20.90 -14.48
N ARG A 368 8.69 20.79 -15.81
CA ARG A 368 8.40 19.57 -16.56
C ARG A 368 9.67 19.02 -17.18
N VAL A 369 10.01 17.78 -16.83
CA VAL A 369 11.15 17.06 -17.42
C VAL A 369 10.89 16.88 -18.92
N GLN A 370 11.89 17.20 -19.72
CA GLN A 370 11.90 17.06 -21.18
C GLN A 370 12.72 15.86 -21.62
N GLU A 371 13.93 15.74 -21.10
CA GLU A 371 14.88 14.68 -21.43
C GLU A 371 15.83 14.43 -20.27
N ILE A 372 16.29 13.19 -20.13
CA ILE A 372 17.28 12.80 -19.13
C ILE A 372 18.52 12.31 -19.86
N LEU A 373 19.62 13.00 -19.63
CA LEU A 373 20.94 12.65 -20.14
C LEU A 373 21.70 11.82 -19.08
N PRO A 374 22.81 11.16 -19.41
CA PRO A 374 23.55 10.32 -18.44
C PRO A 374 24.03 11.05 -17.18
N ASP A 375 24.07 12.37 -17.21
CA ASP A 375 24.64 13.20 -16.15
C ASP A 375 23.79 14.41 -15.74
N LYS A 376 22.71 14.70 -16.45
CA LYS A 376 21.84 15.83 -16.16
C LYS A 376 20.41 15.61 -16.62
N VAL A 377 19.48 16.28 -15.95
CA VAL A 377 18.08 16.34 -16.33
C VAL A 377 17.81 17.68 -16.99
N LEU A 378 17.22 17.65 -18.18
CA LEU A 378 16.71 18.85 -18.88
C LEU A 378 15.23 19.02 -18.55
N TYR A 379 14.84 20.19 -18.08
CA TYR A 379 13.44 20.49 -17.75
C TYR A 379 13.06 21.90 -18.15
N THR A 380 11.78 22.09 -18.48
CA THR A 380 11.21 23.44 -18.71
C THR A 380 10.51 23.91 -17.44
N GLN A 381 10.82 25.13 -17.00
CA GLN A 381 10.17 25.77 -15.87
C GLN A 381 9.26 26.90 -16.39
N LYS A 382 8.02 26.90 -15.90
CA LYS A 382 7.06 27.96 -16.23
C LYS A 382 7.23 29.13 -15.29
N GLY A 383 7.60 30.30 -15.84
CA GLY A 383 7.70 31.56 -15.11
C GLY A 383 6.32 32.10 -14.71
N ILE A 384 6.32 33.11 -13.84
CA ILE A 384 5.11 33.79 -13.36
C ILE A 384 4.38 34.48 -14.52
N ASP A 385 5.13 34.96 -15.50
CA ASP A 385 4.65 35.61 -16.74
C ASP A 385 4.17 34.64 -17.82
N GLY A 386 4.23 33.31 -17.53
CA GLY A 386 3.85 32.24 -18.47
C GLY A 386 4.96 31.84 -19.45
N SER A 387 6.13 32.49 -19.40
CA SER A 387 7.32 32.08 -20.16
C SER A 387 7.77 30.68 -19.79
N GLN A 388 8.38 29.96 -20.73
CA GLN A 388 8.97 28.65 -20.50
C GLN A 388 10.49 28.77 -20.69
N GLU A 389 11.24 28.54 -19.64
CA GLU A 389 12.70 28.49 -19.69
C GLU A 389 13.19 27.05 -19.65
N LEU A 390 14.12 26.69 -20.55
CA LEU A 390 14.82 25.43 -20.47
C LEU A 390 15.96 25.56 -19.48
N LYS A 391 15.95 24.66 -18.48
CA LYS A 391 16.96 24.59 -17.41
C LYS A 391 17.51 23.19 -17.31
N GLU A 392 18.63 23.07 -16.62
CA GLU A 392 19.28 21.78 -16.38
C GLU A 392 19.70 21.64 -14.93
N VAL A 393 19.73 20.40 -14.42
CA VAL A 393 20.29 20.04 -13.14
C VAL A 393 21.14 18.77 -13.29
N THR A 394 22.38 18.80 -12.85
CA THR A 394 23.27 17.65 -12.86
C THR A 394 22.92 16.69 -11.73
N TYR A 395 23.20 15.40 -11.90
CA TYR A 395 22.89 14.39 -10.90
C TYR A 395 23.92 13.25 -10.83
N GLY A 396 24.11 12.72 -9.63
CA GLY A 396 24.75 11.42 -9.38
C GLY A 396 23.73 10.29 -9.26
N LEU A 397 22.47 10.62 -8.91
CA LEU A 397 21.33 9.69 -8.89
C LEU A 397 20.07 10.45 -9.32
N CYS A 398 19.37 9.93 -10.32
CA CYS A 398 18.06 10.42 -10.74
C CYS A 398 16.99 9.35 -10.48
N LEU A 399 15.95 9.70 -9.72
CA LEU A 399 14.81 8.85 -9.39
C LEU A 399 13.58 9.28 -10.20
N TRP A 400 12.99 8.33 -10.93
CA TRP A 400 11.74 8.56 -11.66
C TRP A 400 10.56 8.04 -10.85
N SER A 401 9.78 8.94 -10.27
CA SER A 401 8.65 8.66 -9.37
C SER A 401 7.33 9.21 -9.91
N THR A 402 7.14 9.19 -11.25
CA THR A 402 5.96 9.76 -11.89
C THR A 402 5.32 8.79 -12.87
N GLY A 403 3.98 8.83 -12.88
CA GLY A 403 3.16 8.13 -13.87
C GLY A 403 3.02 6.63 -13.63
N ILE A 404 1.82 6.15 -13.94
CA ILE A 404 1.45 4.73 -13.99
C ILE A 404 0.86 4.42 -15.35
N GLY A 405 1.00 3.18 -15.79
CA GLY A 405 0.47 2.71 -17.07
C GLY A 405 0.27 1.21 -17.12
N LEU A 406 -0.37 0.76 -18.17
CA LEU A 406 -0.57 -0.65 -18.47
C LEU A 406 0.77 -1.35 -18.67
N ASN A 407 0.94 -2.53 -18.06
CA ASN A 407 2.02 -3.43 -18.42
C ASN A 407 1.71 -4.19 -19.73
N ALA A 408 2.66 -4.96 -20.24
CA ALA A 408 2.50 -5.66 -21.53
C ALA A 408 1.27 -6.57 -21.57
N LEU A 409 1.03 -7.35 -20.50
CA LEU A 409 -0.11 -8.26 -20.40
C LEU A 409 -1.46 -7.51 -20.40
N THR A 410 -1.59 -6.49 -19.56
CA THR A 410 -2.84 -5.72 -19.47
C THR A 410 -3.09 -4.87 -20.71
N LYS A 411 -2.02 -4.43 -21.38
CA LYS A 411 -2.13 -3.77 -22.68
C LYS A 411 -2.64 -4.72 -23.75
N GLN A 412 -2.09 -5.92 -23.82
CA GLN A 412 -2.55 -6.96 -24.75
C GLN A 412 -4.05 -7.25 -24.54
N LEU A 413 -4.48 -7.53 -23.30
CA LEU A 413 -5.88 -7.77 -22.99
C LEU A 413 -6.77 -6.58 -23.34
N SER A 414 -6.33 -5.35 -23.04
CA SER A 414 -7.05 -4.13 -23.41
C SER A 414 -7.18 -3.95 -24.92
N ASP A 415 -6.14 -4.29 -25.68
CA ASP A 415 -6.15 -4.20 -27.15
C ASP A 415 -7.08 -5.28 -27.77
N ASP A 416 -7.10 -6.49 -27.24
CA ASP A 416 -7.96 -7.59 -27.69
C ASP A 416 -9.45 -7.35 -27.41
N LEU A 417 -9.75 -6.62 -26.32
CA LEU A 417 -11.13 -6.29 -25.91
C LEU A 417 -11.65 -4.96 -26.51
N LYS A 418 -11.01 -4.39 -27.52
CA LYS A 418 -11.55 -3.22 -28.23
C LYS A 418 -12.85 -3.58 -28.98
N PRO A 419 -13.85 -2.67 -29.04
CA PRO A 419 -13.84 -1.27 -28.60
C PRO A 419 -14.29 -1.03 -27.14
N PHE A 420 -14.45 -2.07 -26.34
CA PHE A 420 -14.99 -1.97 -24.98
C PHE A 420 -14.00 -1.31 -23.98
N GLN A 421 -12.71 -1.55 -24.16
CA GLN A 421 -11.65 -0.93 -23.37
C GLN A 421 -11.19 0.40 -24.01
N ARG A 422 -11.35 1.50 -23.30
CA ARG A 422 -11.05 2.87 -23.81
C ARG A 422 -9.89 3.50 -23.08
N ASN A 423 -9.62 3.08 -21.83
CA ASN A 423 -8.61 3.65 -20.97
C ASN A 423 -7.21 3.15 -21.36
N LYS A 424 -6.24 4.07 -21.50
CA LYS A 424 -4.86 3.76 -21.87
C LYS A 424 -3.92 3.53 -20.67
N ARG A 425 -4.45 3.68 -19.44
CA ARG A 425 -3.64 3.61 -18.20
C ARG A 425 -3.96 2.40 -17.35
N ALA A 426 -5.19 1.88 -17.42
CA ALA A 426 -5.68 0.76 -16.63
C ALA A 426 -6.77 0.00 -17.39
N LEU A 427 -6.97 -1.28 -17.07
CA LEU A 427 -8.13 -2.05 -17.55
C LEU A 427 -9.40 -1.49 -16.91
N GLU A 428 -10.42 -1.25 -17.73
CA GLU A 428 -11.72 -0.80 -17.25
C GLU A 428 -12.53 -1.99 -16.76
N THR A 429 -13.02 -1.86 -15.54
CA THR A 429 -13.93 -2.81 -14.91
C THR A 429 -15.27 -2.14 -14.62
N ASP A 430 -16.32 -2.94 -14.50
CA ASP A 430 -17.59 -2.48 -13.96
C ASP A 430 -17.54 -2.33 -12.42
N THR A 431 -18.67 -1.99 -11.83
CA THR A 431 -18.80 -1.81 -10.37
C THR A 431 -18.67 -3.11 -9.58
N HIS A 432 -18.69 -4.27 -10.24
CA HIS A 432 -18.43 -5.59 -9.65
C HIS A 432 -17.02 -6.11 -9.92
N LEU A 433 -16.12 -5.26 -10.43
CA LEU A 433 -14.72 -5.54 -10.76
C LEU A 433 -14.52 -6.55 -11.89
N ARG A 434 -15.55 -6.78 -12.73
CA ARG A 434 -15.46 -7.60 -13.95
C ARG A 434 -14.83 -6.78 -15.06
N VAL A 435 -13.95 -7.36 -15.85
CA VAL A 435 -13.30 -6.69 -16.99
C VAL A 435 -14.34 -6.45 -18.09
N ILE A 436 -14.54 -5.19 -18.48
CA ILE A 436 -15.53 -4.80 -19.48
C ILE A 436 -15.10 -5.31 -20.85
N GLY A 437 -16.02 -6.00 -21.55
CA GLY A 437 -15.78 -6.63 -22.85
C GLY A 437 -15.30 -8.09 -22.77
N ALA A 438 -14.88 -8.57 -21.61
CA ALA A 438 -14.61 -9.98 -21.38
C ALA A 438 -15.90 -10.77 -21.11
N PRO A 439 -15.89 -12.12 -21.25
CA PRO A 439 -17.04 -12.94 -20.88
C PRO A 439 -17.46 -12.68 -19.42
N LEU A 440 -18.78 -12.54 -19.22
CA LEU A 440 -19.34 -12.06 -17.96
C LEU A 440 -19.03 -13.03 -16.80
N GLY A 441 -18.46 -12.52 -15.72
CA GLY A 441 -18.14 -13.29 -14.52
C GLY A 441 -16.94 -14.24 -14.64
N GLU A 442 -16.17 -14.17 -15.72
CA GLU A 442 -14.99 -15.02 -15.94
C GLU A 442 -13.68 -14.29 -15.61
N ILE A 443 -13.56 -13.01 -15.96
CA ILE A 443 -12.34 -12.24 -15.79
C ILE A 443 -12.60 -11.01 -14.93
N TYR A 444 -11.83 -10.87 -13.86
CA TYR A 444 -11.83 -9.74 -12.94
C TYR A 444 -10.46 -9.04 -12.96
N ALA A 445 -10.44 -7.75 -12.66
CA ALA A 445 -9.18 -7.02 -12.49
C ALA A 445 -9.23 -6.14 -11.25
N ILE A 446 -8.14 -6.15 -10.47
CA ILE A 446 -8.02 -5.44 -9.18
C ILE A 446 -6.64 -4.78 -9.02
N GLY A 447 -6.58 -3.75 -8.19
CA GLY A 447 -5.34 -3.01 -7.90
C GLY A 447 -4.92 -2.09 -9.04
N ASP A 448 -3.63 -1.74 -9.09
CA ASP A 448 -3.12 -0.69 -9.98
C ASP A 448 -3.27 -0.97 -11.48
N CYS A 449 -3.54 -2.23 -11.87
CA CYS A 449 -3.79 -2.59 -13.27
C CYS A 449 -5.21 -2.27 -13.74
N SER A 450 -6.13 -1.93 -12.85
CA SER A 450 -7.56 -1.73 -13.14
C SER A 450 -8.07 -0.36 -12.74
N THR A 451 -9.22 0.01 -13.26
CA THR A 451 -10.03 1.17 -12.82
C THR A 451 -11.51 0.85 -13.04
N VAL A 452 -12.33 1.30 -12.10
CA VAL A 452 -13.78 1.08 -12.18
C VAL A 452 -14.41 2.17 -13.06
N ARG A 453 -15.21 1.75 -14.04
CA ARG A 453 -15.99 2.64 -14.89
C ARG A 453 -17.42 2.71 -14.36
N THR A 454 -17.96 3.88 -14.20
CA THR A 454 -19.29 4.10 -13.63
C THR A 454 -20.37 4.33 -14.68
N ASP A 455 -19.99 4.82 -15.88
CA ASP A 455 -20.88 5.07 -17.03
C ASP A 455 -22.19 5.81 -16.67
N ILE A 456 -22.12 6.74 -15.70
CA ILE A 456 -23.30 7.48 -15.20
C ILE A 456 -24.00 8.23 -16.34
N GLY A 457 -23.21 8.81 -17.23
CA GLY A 457 -23.75 9.53 -18.40
C GLY A 457 -24.45 8.62 -19.42
N GLU A 458 -24.06 7.34 -19.50
CA GLU A 458 -24.72 6.36 -20.36
C GLU A 458 -26.05 5.87 -19.74
N HIS A 459 -26.06 5.67 -18.42
CA HIS A 459 -27.25 5.24 -17.66
C HIS A 459 -28.15 6.40 -17.21
N LEU A 460 -27.82 7.63 -17.57
CA LEU A 460 -28.56 8.81 -17.11
C LEU A 460 -30.04 8.76 -17.47
N GLN A 461 -30.38 8.21 -18.64
CA GLN A 461 -31.79 8.08 -19.06
C GLN A 461 -32.61 7.26 -18.07
N ASP A 462 -32.01 6.19 -17.55
CA ASP A 462 -32.67 5.30 -16.59
C ASP A 462 -32.77 5.98 -15.22
N TYR A 463 -31.74 6.70 -14.78
CA TYR A 463 -31.81 7.50 -13.54
C TYR A 463 -32.87 8.60 -13.61
N VAL A 464 -32.96 9.30 -14.74
CA VAL A 464 -33.99 10.34 -14.94
C VAL A 464 -35.38 9.74 -14.99
N ARG A 465 -35.56 8.61 -15.67
CA ARG A 465 -36.84 7.88 -15.71
C ARG A 465 -37.32 7.52 -14.29
N GLN A 466 -36.44 6.97 -13.47
CA GLN A 466 -36.74 6.64 -12.08
C GLN A 466 -37.01 7.88 -11.22
N TYR A 467 -36.26 8.96 -11.46
CA TYR A 467 -36.49 10.23 -10.79
C TYR A 467 -37.89 10.78 -11.09
N ILE A 468 -38.34 10.77 -12.36
CA ILE A 468 -39.66 11.22 -12.75
C ILE A 468 -40.76 10.37 -12.12
N ILE A 469 -40.54 9.04 -12.03
CA ILE A 469 -41.53 8.11 -11.44
C ILE A 469 -41.69 8.34 -9.93
N ASN A 470 -40.58 8.57 -9.23
CA ASN A 470 -40.51 8.48 -7.76
C ASN A 470 -40.12 9.80 -7.06
N GLY A 471 -39.80 10.88 -7.81
CA GLY A 471 -39.18 12.09 -7.29
C GLY A 471 -39.94 12.84 -6.19
N ASP A 472 -41.25 12.64 -6.08
CA ASP A 472 -42.08 13.28 -5.06
C ASP A 472 -42.34 12.42 -3.80
N LYS A 473 -41.82 11.18 -3.74
CA LYS A 473 -42.04 10.27 -2.63
C LYS A 473 -40.86 10.29 -1.66
N LYS A 474 -41.09 10.81 -0.44
CA LYS A 474 -40.13 10.65 0.68
C LYS A 474 -39.90 9.15 0.94
N GLY A 475 -38.66 8.69 0.68
CA GLY A 475 -38.28 7.29 0.89
C GLY A 475 -38.00 6.50 -0.39
N TRP A 476 -37.78 7.19 -1.52
CA TRP A 476 -37.38 6.57 -2.76
C TRP A 476 -36.09 5.74 -2.54
N LYS A 477 -36.19 4.44 -2.83
CA LYS A 477 -35.05 3.51 -2.83
C LYS A 477 -34.93 2.91 -4.22
N LEU A 478 -33.77 2.98 -4.81
CA LEU A 478 -33.44 2.35 -6.08
C LEU A 478 -33.43 0.81 -6.01
N GLU A 479 -33.74 0.21 -4.86
CA GLU A 479 -33.94 -1.25 -4.72
C GLU A 479 -35.01 -1.78 -5.66
N SER A 480 -35.94 -0.92 -6.10
CA SER A 480 -36.89 -1.25 -7.17
C SER A 480 -36.28 -1.28 -8.58
N PHE A 481 -35.04 -0.79 -8.77
CA PHE A 481 -34.37 -0.78 -10.06
C PHE A 481 -33.80 -2.17 -10.46
N LEU A 482 -33.53 -3.03 -9.47
CA LEU A 482 -32.99 -4.38 -9.69
C LEU A 482 -34.06 -5.46 -9.82
N GLY A 483 -35.32 -5.09 -10.09
CA GLY A 483 -36.36 -6.05 -10.46
C GLY A 483 -36.95 -6.89 -9.33
N TYR A 484 -36.75 -6.48 -8.07
CA TYR A 484 -37.40 -7.13 -6.94
C TYR A 484 -38.53 -6.28 -6.37
N ASP A 485 -39.72 -6.71 -6.69
CA ASP A 485 -41.02 -6.45 -6.04
C ASP A 485 -41.82 -5.19 -6.36
N LYS A 486 -42.95 -5.47 -6.85
CA LYS A 486 -44.32 -5.04 -6.74
C LYS A 486 -44.94 -4.60 -8.06
N LYS A 487 -45.89 -5.40 -8.47
CA LYS A 487 -47.00 -5.04 -9.31
C LYS A 487 -47.76 -3.86 -8.66
N ASP A 488 -47.36 -2.64 -9.01
CA ASP A 488 -48.23 -1.48 -8.89
C ASP A 488 -48.87 -1.26 -10.27
N ASP A 489 -50.15 -1.58 -10.38
CA ASP A 489 -50.98 -1.48 -11.60
C ASP A 489 -51.21 -0.02 -12.10
N ASP A 490 -50.59 0.98 -11.46
CA ASP A 490 -50.68 2.42 -11.84
C ASP A 490 -49.34 3.01 -12.27
N ALA A 491 -48.46 2.23 -12.87
CA ALA A 491 -47.19 2.75 -13.36
C ALA A 491 -47.38 3.75 -14.53
N LYS A 492 -47.16 5.02 -14.27
CA LYS A 492 -47.14 6.09 -15.27
C LYS A 492 -46.16 5.70 -16.39
N ILE A 493 -46.67 5.42 -17.59
CA ILE A 493 -45.85 5.10 -18.76
C ILE A 493 -45.10 6.37 -19.16
N ILE A 494 -43.80 6.43 -18.88
CA ILE A 494 -42.92 7.55 -19.26
C ILE A 494 -42.41 7.30 -20.67
N THR A 495 -42.67 8.20 -21.57
CA THR A 495 -42.22 8.12 -22.95
C THR A 495 -40.80 8.74 -23.11
N ASP A 496 -40.09 8.36 -24.18
CA ASP A 496 -38.81 8.97 -24.52
C ASP A 496 -38.88 10.48 -24.74
N ASN A 497 -40.09 11.00 -25.08
CA ASN A 497 -40.35 12.40 -25.22
C ASN A 497 -40.36 13.14 -23.87
N ASP A 498 -40.89 12.51 -22.82
CA ASP A 498 -40.89 13.08 -21.45
C ASP A 498 -39.46 13.21 -20.94
N ILE A 499 -38.58 12.25 -21.25
CA ILE A 499 -37.16 12.30 -20.87
C ILE A 499 -36.41 13.37 -21.68
N LYS A 500 -36.69 13.50 -22.99
CA LYS A 500 -36.06 14.53 -23.84
C LYS A 500 -36.40 15.94 -23.41
N ASN A 501 -37.62 16.15 -22.92
CA ASN A 501 -38.12 17.43 -22.44
C ASN A 501 -37.87 17.68 -20.95
N PHE A 502 -37.20 16.74 -20.28
CA PHE A 502 -36.86 16.83 -18.86
C PHE A 502 -35.93 18.01 -18.61
N GLU A 503 -36.30 18.85 -17.66
CA GLU A 503 -35.54 19.99 -17.16
C GLU A 503 -35.41 19.85 -15.64
N ILE A 504 -34.23 20.05 -15.11
CA ILE A 504 -33.94 19.85 -13.68
C ILE A 504 -33.33 21.15 -13.13
N THR A 505 -33.82 21.56 -11.98
CA THR A 505 -33.27 22.71 -11.23
C THR A 505 -32.05 22.30 -10.41
N ASN A 506 -31.25 23.25 -9.95
CA ASN A 506 -30.05 22.98 -9.16
C ASN A 506 -30.31 22.19 -7.89
N THR A 507 -31.44 22.42 -7.22
CA THR A 507 -31.84 21.70 -6.00
C THR A 507 -32.23 20.25 -6.29
N GLU A 508 -32.96 20.04 -7.37
CA GLU A 508 -33.35 18.69 -7.83
C GLU A 508 -32.14 17.92 -8.36
N LEU A 509 -31.21 18.61 -9.04
CA LEU A 509 -29.96 17.99 -9.49
C LEU A 509 -29.12 17.51 -8.33
N LYS A 510 -29.03 18.28 -7.24
CA LYS A 510 -28.33 17.85 -6.04
C LYS A 510 -28.96 16.56 -5.46
N PHE A 511 -30.27 16.53 -5.38
CA PHE A 511 -30.99 15.33 -4.92
C PHE A 511 -30.73 14.14 -5.85
N LEU A 512 -30.79 14.33 -7.18
CA LEU A 512 -30.49 13.28 -8.15
C LEU A 512 -29.02 12.78 -8.00
N CYS A 513 -28.07 13.69 -7.81
CA CYS A 513 -26.66 13.35 -7.57
C CYS A 513 -26.48 12.56 -6.27
N ASP A 514 -27.17 12.94 -5.18
CA ASP A 514 -27.11 12.23 -3.91
C ASP A 514 -27.69 10.81 -4.06
N GLU A 515 -28.77 10.65 -4.82
CA GLU A 515 -29.34 9.34 -5.12
C GLU A 515 -28.41 8.49 -5.98
N ILE A 516 -27.85 9.02 -7.07
CA ILE A 516 -26.87 8.33 -7.90
C ILE A 516 -25.64 7.91 -7.05
N ALA A 517 -25.19 8.78 -6.13
CA ALA A 517 -24.05 8.49 -5.25
C ALA A 517 -24.28 7.33 -4.28
N LYS A 518 -25.54 7.00 -3.97
CA LYS A 518 -25.85 5.81 -3.17
C LYS A 518 -25.54 4.52 -3.92
N TYR A 519 -25.77 4.52 -5.24
CA TYR A 519 -25.57 3.35 -6.11
C TYR A 519 -24.20 3.32 -6.77
N ASN A 520 -23.62 4.51 -7.05
CA ASN A 520 -22.26 4.68 -7.53
C ASN A 520 -21.41 5.43 -6.49
N PRO A 521 -21.05 4.80 -5.36
CA PRO A 521 -20.33 5.47 -4.28
C PRO A 521 -18.97 6.00 -4.70
N LEU A 522 -18.39 5.44 -5.76
CA LEU A 522 -17.13 5.87 -6.36
C LEU A 522 -17.24 7.24 -7.05
N ALA A 523 -18.43 7.56 -7.54
CA ALA A 523 -18.71 8.83 -8.20
C ALA A 523 -19.06 9.96 -7.22
N ARG A 524 -19.25 9.67 -5.94
CA ARG A 524 -19.76 10.60 -4.94
C ARG A 524 -19.03 11.94 -4.93
N GLU A 525 -17.70 11.90 -4.88
CA GLU A 525 -16.89 13.13 -4.84
C GLU A 525 -17.04 13.95 -6.13
N ALA A 526 -17.06 13.29 -7.30
CA ALA A 526 -17.24 13.96 -8.56
C ALA A 526 -18.68 14.50 -8.74
N LEU A 527 -19.67 13.80 -8.18
CA LEU A 527 -21.06 14.24 -8.17
C LEU A 527 -21.29 15.46 -7.26
N LEU A 528 -20.57 15.57 -6.14
CA LEU A 528 -20.60 16.76 -5.28
C LEU A 528 -20.04 18.01 -5.96
N LEU A 529 -19.13 17.83 -6.93
CA LEU A 529 -18.58 18.94 -7.72
C LEU A 529 -19.49 19.38 -8.87
N THR A 530 -20.64 18.75 -9.09
CA THR A 530 -21.56 19.11 -10.18
C THR A 530 -22.11 20.52 -10.02
N GLU A 531 -22.28 21.01 -8.80
CA GLU A 531 -22.72 22.41 -8.54
C GLU A 531 -21.77 23.45 -9.16
N GLU A 532 -20.45 23.18 -9.13
CA GLU A 532 -19.44 24.03 -9.74
C GLU A 532 -19.44 23.95 -11.28
N LEU A 533 -19.95 22.85 -11.84
CA LEU A 533 -20.00 22.62 -13.29
C LEU A 533 -21.28 23.16 -13.95
N ILE A 534 -22.35 23.39 -13.20
CA ILE A 534 -23.63 23.86 -13.71
C ILE A 534 -23.47 25.13 -14.58
N PRO A 535 -22.77 26.21 -14.17
CA PRO A 535 -22.60 27.40 -14.97
C PRO A 535 -21.95 27.14 -16.34
N LYS A 536 -21.17 26.07 -16.46
CA LYS A 536 -20.51 25.68 -17.72
C LYS A 536 -21.49 25.06 -18.72
N TYR A 537 -22.51 24.37 -18.22
CA TYR A 537 -23.44 23.59 -19.03
C TYR A 537 -24.83 24.23 -19.17
N ASP A 538 -25.20 25.18 -18.29
CA ASP A 538 -26.45 25.97 -18.39
C ASP A 538 -26.35 26.99 -19.51
N GLN A 539 -26.74 26.56 -20.73
CA GLN A 539 -26.78 27.44 -21.90
C GLN A 539 -27.91 28.47 -21.83
N SER A 540 -28.89 28.22 -20.98
CA SER A 540 -30.08 29.10 -20.85
C SER A 540 -29.88 30.22 -19.83
N GLY A 541 -28.93 30.11 -18.91
CA GLY A 541 -28.71 31.06 -17.81
C GLY A 541 -29.84 31.07 -16.77
N LYS A 542 -30.75 30.08 -16.80
CA LYS A 542 -31.96 30.04 -15.93
C LYS A 542 -31.73 29.25 -14.61
N GLY A 543 -30.56 28.69 -14.41
CA GLY A 543 -30.28 27.84 -13.25
C GLY A 543 -30.93 26.44 -13.34
N SER A 544 -31.25 26.01 -14.56
CA SER A 544 -31.82 24.69 -14.86
C SER A 544 -31.08 24.03 -16.03
N LEU A 545 -31.01 22.71 -16.04
CA LEU A 545 -30.36 21.91 -17.09
C LEU A 545 -31.38 21.04 -17.81
N LYS A 546 -31.34 21.03 -19.14
CA LYS A 546 -32.09 20.09 -19.97
C LYS A 546 -31.37 18.75 -20.03
N PHE A 547 -32.07 17.68 -20.37
CA PHE A 547 -31.51 16.32 -20.45
C PHE A 547 -30.23 16.24 -21.29
N LYS A 548 -30.12 16.97 -22.41
CA LYS A 548 -28.91 16.99 -23.25
C LYS A 548 -27.71 17.61 -22.53
N GLU A 549 -27.94 18.71 -21.81
CA GLU A 549 -26.93 19.42 -21.03
C GLU A 549 -26.50 18.57 -19.81
N LEU A 550 -27.48 17.96 -19.14
CA LEU A 550 -27.29 17.03 -18.06
C LEU A 550 -26.43 15.81 -18.49
N LYS A 551 -26.72 15.26 -19.67
CA LYS A 551 -25.93 14.14 -20.23
C LYS A 551 -24.48 14.55 -20.52
N ALA A 552 -24.25 15.78 -21.03
CA ALA A 552 -22.90 16.29 -21.26
C ALA A 552 -22.13 16.50 -19.94
N LEU A 553 -22.80 17.01 -18.91
CA LEU A 553 -22.24 17.20 -17.57
C LEU A 553 -21.84 15.86 -16.96
N PHE A 554 -22.73 14.84 -16.95
CA PHE A 554 -22.40 13.54 -16.39
C PHE A 554 -21.32 12.79 -17.17
N LYS A 555 -21.22 13.01 -18.48
CA LYS A 555 -20.09 12.50 -19.26
C LYS A 555 -18.75 13.10 -18.82
N GLU A 556 -18.71 14.38 -18.41
CA GLU A 556 -17.51 14.96 -17.78
C GLU A 556 -17.25 14.36 -16.40
N VAL A 557 -18.28 14.10 -15.61
CA VAL A 557 -18.18 13.42 -14.31
C VAL A 557 -17.55 12.04 -14.49
N ASP A 558 -18.04 11.24 -15.43
CA ASP A 558 -17.48 9.90 -15.71
C ASP A 558 -15.98 9.95 -16.04
N THR A 559 -15.54 10.96 -16.81
CA THR A 559 -14.09 11.12 -17.10
C THR A 559 -13.25 11.42 -15.85
N LYS A 560 -13.83 12.06 -14.83
CA LYS A 560 -13.16 12.36 -13.56
C LYS A 560 -13.12 11.15 -12.63
N VAL A 561 -14.17 10.33 -12.65
CA VAL A 561 -14.29 9.13 -11.78
C VAL A 561 -13.36 7.99 -12.21
N THR A 562 -12.98 7.92 -13.49
CA THR A 562 -12.05 6.87 -14.00
C THR A 562 -10.63 6.95 -13.43
N ALA A 563 -10.35 7.90 -12.55
CA ALA A 563 -9.02 8.15 -11.97
C ALA A 563 -8.95 7.78 -10.48
N LEU A 564 -9.49 6.63 -10.07
CA LEU A 564 -9.24 6.12 -8.72
C LEU A 564 -7.74 6.03 -8.45
N PRO A 565 -7.26 6.52 -7.29
CA PRO A 565 -5.83 6.53 -7.00
C PRO A 565 -5.27 5.12 -6.96
N ALA A 566 -4.16 4.86 -7.65
CA ALA A 566 -3.45 3.60 -7.58
C ALA A 566 -2.71 3.51 -6.23
N THR A 567 -3.38 2.92 -5.25
CA THR A 567 -2.88 2.82 -3.87
C THR A 567 -3.07 1.41 -3.32
N ALA A 568 -2.18 1.03 -2.40
CA ALA A 568 -2.29 -0.21 -1.63
C ALA A 568 -3.66 -0.32 -0.90
N GLN A 569 -4.19 0.81 -0.42
CA GLN A 569 -5.50 0.89 0.24
C GLN A 569 -6.64 0.47 -0.69
N ARG A 570 -6.66 0.97 -1.94
CA ARG A 570 -7.65 0.59 -2.94
C ARG A 570 -7.52 -0.90 -3.30
N ALA A 571 -6.33 -1.35 -3.65
CA ALA A 571 -6.07 -2.74 -3.99
C ALA A 571 -6.48 -3.71 -2.86
N ASN A 572 -6.25 -3.32 -1.59
CA ASN A 572 -6.68 -4.09 -0.43
C ASN A 572 -8.21 -4.18 -0.32
N GLN A 573 -8.92 -3.08 -0.55
CA GLN A 573 -10.39 -3.07 -0.49
C GLN A 573 -11.01 -3.85 -1.65
N GLU A 574 -10.50 -3.70 -2.86
CA GLU A 574 -10.93 -4.47 -4.03
C GLU A 574 -10.69 -5.97 -3.83
N GLY A 575 -9.51 -6.36 -3.34
CA GLY A 575 -9.19 -7.75 -3.02
C GLY A 575 -10.12 -8.35 -1.96
N LYS A 576 -10.38 -7.61 -0.87
CA LYS A 576 -11.31 -8.05 0.17
C LYS A 576 -12.76 -8.20 -0.35
N TYR A 577 -13.19 -7.27 -1.18
CA TYR A 577 -14.52 -7.33 -1.79
C TYR A 577 -14.63 -8.56 -2.70
N LEU A 578 -13.68 -8.72 -3.62
CA LEU A 578 -13.71 -9.80 -4.60
C LEU A 578 -13.55 -11.18 -3.94
N GLY A 579 -12.68 -11.32 -2.94
CA GLY A 579 -12.51 -12.59 -2.22
C GLY A 579 -13.80 -13.05 -1.52
N LYS A 580 -14.47 -12.13 -0.79
CA LYS A 580 -15.77 -12.42 -0.16
C LYS A 580 -16.84 -12.79 -1.19
N LYS A 581 -16.86 -12.09 -2.31
CA LYS A 581 -17.82 -12.32 -3.38
C LYS A 581 -17.60 -13.70 -4.01
N LEU A 582 -16.36 -14.05 -4.35
CA LEU A 582 -16.03 -15.35 -4.93
C LEU A 582 -16.35 -16.51 -3.98
N SER A 583 -16.06 -16.38 -2.67
CA SER A 583 -16.47 -17.40 -1.69
C SER A 583 -17.99 -17.58 -1.63
N LYS A 584 -18.76 -16.49 -1.69
CA LYS A 584 -20.24 -16.59 -1.75
C LYS A 584 -20.70 -17.30 -3.02
N ILE A 585 -20.11 -16.94 -4.18
CA ILE A 585 -20.45 -17.57 -5.48
C ILE A 585 -20.16 -19.07 -5.45
N ALA A 586 -19.02 -19.50 -4.90
CA ALA A 586 -18.67 -20.91 -4.77
C ALA A 586 -19.74 -21.69 -3.97
N ASN A 587 -20.16 -21.14 -2.85
CA ASN A 587 -21.14 -21.78 -1.96
C ASN A 587 -22.59 -21.73 -2.48
N MET A 588 -22.91 -20.86 -3.46
CA MET A 588 -24.24 -20.78 -4.07
C MET A 588 -24.41 -21.70 -5.28
N THR A 589 -23.32 -22.14 -5.89
CA THR A 589 -23.35 -22.95 -7.14
C THR A 589 -24.13 -24.26 -6.94
N ASP A 590 -24.22 -24.77 -5.72
CA ASP A 590 -24.98 -25.99 -5.37
C ASP A 590 -26.45 -25.76 -4.99
N SER A 591 -26.88 -24.49 -4.95
CA SER A 591 -28.26 -24.18 -4.55
C SER A 591 -29.21 -24.08 -5.76
N LEU A 592 -30.46 -24.53 -5.61
CA LEU A 592 -31.55 -24.45 -6.60
C LEU A 592 -31.83 -23.03 -7.13
N ILE A 593 -31.30 -21.99 -6.45
CA ILE A 593 -31.43 -20.58 -6.82
C ILE A 593 -30.69 -20.26 -8.12
N VAL A 594 -29.58 -20.94 -8.41
CA VAL A 594 -28.78 -20.73 -9.65
C VAL A 594 -29.59 -21.01 -10.92
N ASN A 595 -30.51 -21.95 -10.89
CA ASN A 595 -31.37 -22.31 -12.02
C ASN A 595 -32.47 -21.27 -12.31
N GLN A 596 -32.70 -20.30 -11.40
CA GLN A 596 -33.75 -19.28 -11.55
C GLN A 596 -33.21 -17.91 -11.99
N ILE A 597 -31.88 -17.74 -12.06
CA ILE A 597 -31.26 -16.49 -12.54
C ILE A 597 -31.18 -16.52 -14.07
N TYR A 598 -32.30 -16.16 -14.71
CA TYR A 598 -32.35 -15.98 -16.17
C TYR A 598 -31.58 -14.70 -16.53
N ASN A 599 -30.54 -14.84 -17.35
CA ASN A 599 -29.74 -13.76 -17.95
C ASN A 599 -28.96 -12.82 -16.99
N GLY A 600 -28.93 -13.10 -15.70
CA GLY A 600 -28.12 -12.34 -14.72
C GLY A 600 -26.82 -13.07 -14.41
N ASP A 601 -25.72 -12.32 -14.32
CA ASP A 601 -24.52 -12.82 -13.71
C ASP A 601 -24.79 -13.05 -12.19
N LEU A 602 -24.35 -14.20 -11.68
CA LEU A 602 -24.40 -14.51 -10.24
C LEU A 602 -23.78 -13.39 -9.38
N ASP A 603 -22.83 -12.64 -9.93
CA ASP A 603 -22.19 -11.52 -9.28
C ASP A 603 -23.17 -10.45 -8.82
N ASP A 604 -24.15 -10.08 -9.66
CA ASP A 604 -25.12 -9.04 -9.37
C ASP A 604 -26.13 -9.49 -8.30
N ALA A 605 -26.44 -10.79 -8.27
CA ALA A 605 -27.35 -11.37 -7.29
C ALA A 605 -26.71 -11.58 -5.92
N VAL A 606 -25.38 -11.74 -5.85
CA VAL A 606 -24.67 -12.15 -4.63
C VAL A 606 -24.17 -10.97 -3.82
N ASN A 607 -23.78 -9.90 -4.47
CA ASN A 607 -23.12 -8.76 -3.79
C ASN A 607 -23.57 -7.41 -4.35
N GLU A 608 -23.63 -6.42 -3.44
CA GLU A 608 -23.74 -5.01 -3.83
C GLU A 608 -22.50 -4.56 -4.63
N PRO A 609 -22.62 -3.51 -5.44
CA PRO A 609 -21.49 -2.87 -6.11
C PRO A 609 -20.33 -2.53 -5.17
N PHE A 610 -19.12 -2.55 -5.67
CA PHE A 610 -17.92 -2.19 -4.92
C PHE A 610 -17.98 -0.74 -4.44
N LYS A 611 -17.75 -0.53 -3.14
CA LYS A 611 -17.73 0.78 -2.49
C LYS A 611 -16.31 1.07 -1.99
N TYR A 612 -15.62 1.99 -2.64
CA TYR A 612 -14.33 2.46 -2.13
C TYR A 612 -14.54 3.41 -0.95
N LYS A 613 -13.81 3.18 0.15
CA LYS A 613 -13.78 4.09 1.31
C LYS A 613 -12.40 4.72 1.40
N TYR A 614 -12.35 6.02 1.23
CA TYR A 614 -11.13 6.77 1.52
C TYR A 614 -10.89 6.79 3.04
N LEU A 615 -9.82 6.16 3.51
CA LEU A 615 -9.47 6.08 4.92
C LEU A 615 -8.41 7.10 5.32
N GLY A 616 -8.05 7.98 4.41
CA GLY A 616 -6.98 8.94 4.54
C GLY A 616 -5.70 8.56 3.81
N SER A 617 -4.81 9.50 3.70
CA SER A 617 -3.46 9.35 3.12
C SER A 617 -2.41 9.80 4.12
N LEU A 618 -1.25 9.15 4.06
CA LEU A 618 -0.12 9.38 4.96
C LEU A 618 1.10 9.68 4.12
N ALA A 619 1.97 10.59 4.57
CA ALA A 619 3.28 10.78 3.95
C ALA A 619 4.34 11.10 5.01
N TYR A 620 5.53 10.52 4.83
CA TYR A 620 6.72 10.78 5.65
C TYR A 620 7.47 12.01 5.11
N LEU A 621 7.88 12.89 6.02
CA LEU A 621 8.59 14.14 5.73
C LEU A 621 9.85 14.29 6.59
N GLY A 622 10.63 13.23 6.71
CA GLY A 622 11.80 13.21 7.59
C GLY A 622 11.41 13.02 9.06
N SER A 623 11.92 13.84 9.97
CA SER A 623 11.56 13.77 11.39
C SER A 623 10.08 14.13 11.67
N SER A 624 9.22 14.14 10.65
CA SER A 624 7.82 14.54 10.68
C SER A 624 6.99 13.63 9.76
N ALA A 625 5.68 13.66 9.93
CA ALA A 625 4.73 13.02 9.03
C ALA A 625 3.46 13.86 8.88
N VAL A 626 2.73 13.62 7.82
CA VAL A 626 1.44 14.26 7.56
C VAL A 626 0.35 13.22 7.36
N PHE A 627 -0.85 13.57 7.78
CA PHE A 627 -2.05 12.75 7.73
C PHE A 627 -3.16 13.55 7.08
N ASP A 628 -3.64 13.07 5.97
CA ASP A 628 -4.83 13.58 5.31
C ASP A 628 -5.98 12.63 5.63
N LEU A 629 -6.80 12.98 6.60
CA LEU A 629 -7.93 12.18 7.05
C LEU A 629 -9.24 12.84 6.60
N PRO A 630 -10.32 12.08 6.36
CA PRO A 630 -11.61 12.66 6.00
C PRO A 630 -12.05 13.72 7.00
N GLY A 631 -12.09 14.99 6.58
CA GLY A 631 -12.48 16.14 7.42
C GLY A 631 -11.42 16.67 8.39
N HIS A 632 -10.24 16.07 8.48
CA HIS A 632 -9.18 16.50 9.41
C HIS A 632 -7.80 16.28 8.81
N SER A 633 -6.97 17.32 8.87
CA SER A 633 -5.55 17.25 8.51
C SER A 633 -4.71 17.34 9.78
N LEU A 634 -3.85 16.35 10.03
CA LEU A 634 -2.88 16.34 11.11
C LEU A 634 -1.48 16.41 10.51
N PHE A 635 -0.65 17.27 11.03
CA PHE A 635 0.73 17.41 10.55
C PHE A 635 1.67 17.84 11.66
N GLY A 636 2.90 17.36 11.57
CA GLY A 636 4.05 17.86 12.29
C GLY A 636 4.52 17.05 13.49
N GLY A 637 5.83 17.07 13.66
CA GLY A 637 6.58 16.65 14.84
C GLY A 637 6.72 15.12 15.02
N LEU A 638 7.47 14.78 16.07
CA LEU A 638 7.81 13.40 16.42
C LEU A 638 6.58 12.53 16.69
N ILE A 639 5.53 13.09 17.28
CA ILE A 639 4.27 12.34 17.56
C ILE A 639 3.65 11.86 16.25
N ALA A 640 3.57 12.70 15.23
CA ALA A 640 3.06 12.33 13.93
C ALA A 640 3.93 11.23 13.28
N MET A 641 5.25 11.31 13.39
CA MET A 641 6.17 10.29 12.88
C MET A 641 5.97 8.94 13.59
N TYR A 642 5.82 8.91 14.91
CA TYR A 642 5.55 7.66 15.64
C TYR A 642 4.16 7.10 15.33
N LEU A 643 3.15 7.95 15.14
CA LEU A 643 1.82 7.53 14.71
C LEU A 643 1.87 6.91 13.30
N TRP A 644 2.60 7.53 12.37
CA TRP A 644 2.85 6.99 11.02
C TRP A 644 3.48 5.59 11.08
N ARG A 645 4.53 5.40 11.89
CA ARG A 645 5.14 4.08 12.12
C ARG A 645 4.15 3.07 12.69
N SER A 646 3.35 3.48 13.68
CA SER A 646 2.35 2.62 14.33
C SER A 646 1.27 2.16 13.36
N ILE A 647 0.81 3.02 12.45
CA ILE A 647 -0.19 2.69 11.44
C ILE A 647 0.37 1.65 10.47
N TYR A 648 1.57 1.84 9.92
CA TYR A 648 2.17 0.86 9.02
C TYR A 648 2.54 -0.44 9.70
N PHE A 649 2.97 -0.38 10.97
CA PHE A 649 3.15 -1.57 11.81
C PHE A 649 1.84 -2.37 11.94
N ALA A 650 0.72 -1.71 12.20
CA ALA A 650 -0.58 -2.35 12.31
C ALA A 650 -1.09 -2.90 10.96
N GLN A 651 -0.80 -2.23 9.85
CA GLN A 651 -1.20 -2.63 8.49
C GLN A 651 -0.34 -3.75 7.90
N SER A 652 0.79 -4.10 8.51
CA SER A 652 1.65 -5.17 8.01
C SER A 652 0.91 -6.53 7.98
N VAL A 653 1.18 -7.33 6.95
CA VAL A 653 0.40 -8.51 6.59
C VAL A 653 0.55 -9.66 7.60
N SER A 654 1.73 -9.79 8.22
CA SER A 654 2.04 -10.91 9.11
C SER A 654 2.63 -10.47 10.44
N ILE A 655 2.54 -11.35 11.45
CA ILE A 655 3.21 -11.15 12.74
C ILE A 655 4.72 -11.14 12.55
N ARG A 656 5.26 -11.98 11.63
CA ARG A 656 6.69 -12.02 11.29
C ARG A 656 7.18 -10.62 10.86
N THR A 657 6.51 -10.00 9.90
CA THR A 657 6.86 -8.65 9.41
C THR A 657 6.83 -7.62 10.54
N ARG A 658 5.83 -7.66 11.44
CA ARG A 658 5.75 -6.77 12.60
C ARG A 658 6.96 -6.91 13.53
N VAL A 659 7.28 -8.14 13.89
CA VAL A 659 8.41 -8.43 14.78
C VAL A 659 9.73 -7.95 14.16
N LEU A 660 9.97 -8.27 12.89
CA LEU A 660 11.19 -7.86 12.18
C LEU A 660 11.28 -6.34 12.04
N MET A 661 10.18 -5.64 11.69
CA MET A 661 10.16 -4.16 11.63
C MET A 661 10.49 -3.52 12.98
N PHE A 662 9.97 -4.09 14.07
CA PHE A 662 10.32 -3.61 15.42
C PHE A 662 11.82 -3.76 15.70
N PHE A 663 12.40 -4.90 15.39
CA PHE A 663 13.83 -5.13 15.58
C PHE A 663 14.70 -4.25 14.66
N ASP A 664 14.30 -4.00 13.43
CA ASP A 664 15.02 -3.10 12.53
C ASP A 664 15.01 -1.66 13.06
N TRP A 665 13.89 -1.16 13.56
CA TRP A 665 13.84 0.16 14.18
C TRP A 665 14.67 0.24 15.46
N LEU A 666 14.70 -0.83 16.27
CA LEU A 666 15.54 -0.92 17.45
C LEU A 666 17.04 -0.93 17.07
N LYS A 667 17.41 -1.75 16.07
CA LYS A 667 18.75 -1.83 15.51
C LYS A 667 19.21 -0.46 14.98
N ARG A 668 18.35 0.23 14.21
CA ARG A 668 18.63 1.58 13.74
C ARG A 668 18.85 2.55 14.89
N GLY A 669 18.03 2.50 15.94
CA GLY A 669 18.15 3.38 17.09
C GLY A 669 19.47 3.22 17.87
N ILE A 670 20.03 2.01 17.90
CA ILE A 670 21.26 1.67 18.63
C ILE A 670 22.50 1.85 17.74
N PHE A 671 22.48 1.34 16.51
CA PHE A 671 23.65 1.19 15.64
C PHE A 671 23.67 2.15 14.44
N GLY A 672 22.58 2.88 14.16
CA GLY A 672 22.38 3.64 12.93
C GLY A 672 21.82 2.79 11.79
N ARG A 673 21.70 3.42 10.60
CA ARG A 673 21.26 2.71 9.37
C ARG A 673 22.34 1.75 8.89
N ASP A 674 21.90 0.68 8.26
CA ASP A 674 22.81 -0.24 7.61
C ASP A 674 23.35 0.37 6.29
N ILE A 675 24.62 0.67 6.30
CA ILE A 675 25.36 1.26 5.15
C ILE A 675 26.23 0.24 4.39
N ILE A 676 26.13 -1.05 4.73
CA ILE A 676 26.88 -2.09 4.05
C ILE A 676 26.23 -2.38 2.69
N THR A 677 27.04 -2.39 1.64
CA THR A 677 26.64 -2.81 0.27
C THR A 677 27.26 -4.16 -0.04
N VAL A 678 26.41 -5.16 -0.35
CA VAL A 678 26.83 -6.48 -0.84
C VAL A 678 26.51 -6.59 -2.32
#